data_6b2bbc576b02e097df6b495ff7e4e535
#
_entry.id   6b2bbc576b02e097df6b495ff7e4e535
#
_cell.length_a   1.000
_cell.length_b   1.000
_cell.length_c   1.000
_cell.angle_alpha   90.00
_cell.angle_beta   90.00
_cell.angle_gamma   90.00
#
_symmetry.space_group_name_H-M   'P 1'
#
loop_
_entity.id
_entity.type
_entity.pdbx_description
1 polymer ?
#
loop_
_entity_poly.entity_id
_entity_poly.type
_entity_poly.pdbx_seq_one_letter_code
_entity_poly.pdbx_strand_id
1 'polypeptide(L)'
;MEALDERDSKKAEESFSKEIEEHPENGYAYLYLAHLQFRNEEFGRALSSIDNAIKYIPKKDKEYKGACHYKRAGIYEALEKYEEAITDFTMAISYNPEDDDSYWERAQIYYEQEKYDLADADYKAMQKLDANSPLPYMGLGRNEVARKNFQSAVDLYDNVVALYSEYASGYSFRAEAYMGLGKYMEAASDIVKALELDYDNKAFRLMVDVADSAFVQINTKLKAKAVTDSNNSYWPYCLGVINEHTKRYTDAITNYLKASKLDEDAITYGRISSCYEDMGEWASAIEYMDKAIALDPKDTDYILYKANIYYEAGQIQTAIEVMDQYIEAVPDYAGGYYRRGWFKDNIKDIDGAIEDYTTSITLDADYPYAIMSRGNMYLLKGERELAKQDFEMVVQKDTIPEEGSCTMYALMHLGRNDEAIEWMNKMLESSEEEGVRYEAACLYSLIGDTEKSLYYLEEALKRGNKSYHHMMTDDDIDNIRNLDAFKALMEKYFPQEVEQESSNEALVEYAEKVVEVPFTRHGGVTQVKCSVNGLPLHFIFDTGAADVTISRVEATFMFKNEYLSSSDVIGKARYMDANGDISVGTVLNIKRITFGGLELENVRASVVESNNAPLLLGQSVLNRLGKIEIDYDRSVLKITTKERIQ
;
A
#
# COMPACT_ATOMS: atom_id res chain seq x y z
N MET A 1 25.32 2.75 -34.35
CA MET A 1 26.18 3.70 -33.61
C MET A 1 26.27 3.20 -32.18
N GLU A 2 27.30 2.40 -31.90
CA GLU A 2 27.56 1.78 -30.63
C GLU A 2 27.87 2.82 -29.56
N ALA A 3 27.58 2.48 -28.30
CA ALA A 3 27.78 3.30 -27.10
C ALA A 3 29.18 3.94 -27.12
N LEU A 4 29.24 5.23 -27.42
CA LEU A 4 30.41 6.04 -27.14
C LEU A 4 30.51 6.14 -25.61
N ASP A 5 31.63 5.69 -25.05
CA ASP A 5 32.00 5.89 -23.66
C ASP A 5 31.86 7.38 -23.30
N GLU A 6 31.42 7.72 -22.05
CA GLU A 6 31.25 9.12 -21.59
C GLU A 6 32.46 10.02 -21.90
N ARG A 7 33.68 9.46 -21.86
CA ARG A 7 34.91 10.15 -22.24
C ARG A 7 34.96 10.54 -23.70
N ASP A 8 34.46 9.71 -24.61
CA ASP A 8 34.46 9.98 -26.03
C ASP A 8 33.34 10.96 -26.40
N SER A 9 32.21 10.94 -25.71
CA SER A 9 31.12 11.92 -25.86
C SER A 9 31.58 13.33 -25.54
N LYS A 10 32.29 13.52 -24.43
CA LYS A 10 32.81 14.83 -23.99
C LYS A 10 33.85 15.41 -24.97
N LYS A 11 34.77 14.57 -25.48
CA LYS A 11 35.74 14.96 -26.52
C LYS A 11 35.06 15.33 -27.84
N ALA A 12 33.99 14.62 -28.20
CA ALA A 12 33.22 14.95 -29.40
C ALA A 12 32.53 16.32 -29.25
N GLU A 13 31.93 16.61 -28.07
CA GLU A 13 31.32 17.89 -27.76
C GLU A 13 32.34 19.03 -27.85
N GLU A 14 33.53 18.87 -27.25
CA GLU A 14 34.63 19.86 -27.32
C GLU A 14 35.05 20.07 -28.79
N SER A 15 35.12 19.01 -29.61
CA SER A 15 35.52 19.10 -30.99
C SER A 15 34.50 19.85 -31.86
N PHE A 16 33.19 19.57 -31.67
CA PHE A 16 32.14 20.30 -32.38
C PHE A 16 32.04 21.76 -31.90
N SER A 17 32.22 22.02 -30.63
CA SER A 17 32.25 23.37 -30.08
C SER A 17 33.40 24.20 -30.69
N LYS A 18 34.59 23.60 -30.79
CA LYS A 18 35.73 24.24 -31.44
C LYS A 18 35.50 24.50 -32.94
N GLU A 19 34.91 23.51 -33.66
CA GLU A 19 34.55 23.69 -35.08
C GLU A 19 33.55 24.86 -35.25
N ILE A 20 32.60 25.01 -34.32
CA ILE A 20 31.64 26.13 -34.31
C ILE A 20 32.32 27.46 -34.03
N GLU A 21 33.33 27.51 -33.12
CA GLU A 21 34.12 28.72 -32.88
C GLU A 21 34.89 29.18 -34.10
N GLU A 22 35.49 28.22 -34.84
CA GLU A 22 36.26 28.50 -36.09
C GLU A 22 35.32 28.77 -37.29
N HIS A 23 34.17 28.11 -37.35
CA HIS A 23 33.20 28.18 -38.44
C HIS A 23 31.76 28.38 -37.89
N PRO A 24 31.35 29.56 -37.45
CA PRO A 24 30.06 29.81 -36.80
C PRO A 24 28.80 29.54 -37.64
N GLU A 25 28.97 29.35 -38.96
CA GLU A 25 27.89 29.02 -39.89
C GLU A 25 27.89 27.51 -40.29
N ASN A 26 28.71 26.69 -39.62
CA ASN A 26 28.69 25.24 -39.88
C ASN A 26 27.49 24.55 -39.25
N GLY A 27 26.37 24.55 -39.97
CA GLY A 27 25.12 23.93 -39.51
C GLY A 27 25.22 22.43 -39.16
N TYR A 28 26.14 21.72 -39.82
CA TYR A 28 26.35 20.29 -39.56
C TYR A 28 27.00 20.05 -38.20
N ALA A 29 27.96 20.90 -37.79
CA ALA A 29 28.57 20.82 -36.47
C ALA A 29 27.52 21.07 -35.35
N TYR A 30 26.62 22.03 -35.57
CA TYR A 30 25.50 22.27 -34.65
C TYR A 30 24.53 21.07 -34.56
N LEU A 31 24.25 20.39 -35.67
CA LEU A 31 23.37 19.19 -35.65
C LEU A 31 23.95 18.06 -34.79
N TYR A 32 25.24 17.78 -34.92
CA TYR A 32 25.90 16.74 -34.15
C TYR A 32 26.05 17.16 -32.66
N LEU A 33 26.34 18.44 -32.42
CA LEU A 33 26.39 18.98 -31.07
C LEU A 33 25.01 18.86 -30.36
N ALA A 34 23.92 19.21 -31.05
CA ALA A 34 22.57 19.07 -30.53
C ALA A 34 22.23 17.62 -30.17
N HIS A 35 22.69 16.66 -30.99
CA HIS A 35 22.49 15.24 -30.71
C HIS A 35 23.22 14.79 -29.42
N LEU A 36 24.45 15.25 -29.19
CA LEU A 36 25.18 14.94 -27.96
C LEU A 36 24.51 15.57 -26.72
N GLN A 37 24.11 16.84 -26.83
CA GLN A 37 23.42 17.56 -25.78
C GLN A 37 22.06 16.92 -25.43
N PHE A 38 21.33 16.45 -26.41
CA PHE A 38 20.10 15.68 -26.20
C PHE A 38 20.35 14.37 -25.43
N ARG A 39 21.39 13.61 -25.81
CA ARG A 39 21.79 12.39 -25.09
C ARG A 39 22.22 12.64 -23.65
N ASN A 40 22.73 13.84 -23.35
CA ASN A 40 23.13 14.28 -22.00
C ASN A 40 21.96 14.96 -21.26
N GLU A 41 20.73 14.91 -21.81
CA GLU A 41 19.53 15.55 -21.25
C GLU A 41 19.61 17.08 -21.12
N GLU A 42 20.55 17.70 -21.82
CA GLU A 42 20.73 19.16 -21.84
C GLU A 42 19.76 19.82 -22.85
N PHE A 43 18.45 19.59 -22.70
CA PHE A 43 17.43 19.93 -23.70
C PHE A 43 17.42 21.40 -24.12
N GLY A 44 17.66 22.34 -23.21
CA GLY A 44 17.72 23.77 -23.54
C GLY A 44 18.90 24.13 -24.45
N ARG A 45 20.07 23.52 -24.23
CA ARG A 45 21.25 23.69 -25.07
C ARG A 45 21.06 22.98 -26.43
N ALA A 46 20.49 21.78 -26.40
CA ALA A 46 20.16 21.01 -27.61
C ALA A 46 19.21 21.80 -28.52
N LEU A 47 18.17 22.46 -27.99
CA LEU A 47 17.28 23.33 -28.76
C LEU A 47 18.04 24.49 -29.43
N SER A 48 18.91 25.17 -28.69
CA SER A 48 19.71 26.29 -29.23
C SER A 48 20.62 25.81 -30.39
N SER A 49 21.24 24.65 -30.21
CA SER A 49 22.14 24.07 -31.24
C SER A 49 21.36 23.63 -32.47
N ILE A 50 20.22 22.91 -32.29
CA ILE A 50 19.44 22.43 -33.44
C ILE A 50 18.80 23.59 -34.23
N ASP A 51 18.40 24.68 -33.58
CA ASP A 51 17.91 25.88 -34.25
C ASP A 51 18.98 26.53 -35.13
N ASN A 52 20.24 26.59 -34.66
CA ASN A 52 21.37 27.00 -35.49
C ASN A 52 21.63 26.04 -36.62
N ALA A 53 21.53 24.73 -36.43
CA ALA A 53 21.62 23.74 -37.48
C ALA A 53 20.55 23.99 -38.57
N ILE A 54 19.29 24.18 -38.16
CA ILE A 54 18.19 24.50 -39.06
C ILE A 54 18.44 25.82 -39.81
N LYS A 55 19.02 26.79 -39.17
CA LYS A 55 19.36 28.10 -39.79
C LYS A 55 20.43 27.96 -40.85
N TYR A 56 21.55 27.32 -40.53
CA TYR A 56 22.76 27.35 -41.36
C TYR A 56 22.86 26.22 -42.40
N ILE A 57 22.26 25.04 -42.20
CA ILE A 57 22.21 24.00 -43.21
C ILE A 57 21.46 24.51 -44.45
N PRO A 58 22.01 24.39 -45.67
CA PRO A 58 21.36 24.88 -46.87
C PRO A 58 20.00 24.22 -47.15
N LYS A 59 19.01 25.00 -47.61
CA LYS A 59 17.65 24.49 -47.93
C LYS A 59 17.65 23.41 -49.02
N LYS A 60 18.68 23.41 -49.91
CA LYS A 60 18.84 22.40 -50.94
C LYS A 60 19.24 21.02 -50.40
N ASP A 61 19.82 21.01 -49.21
CA ASP A 61 20.22 19.80 -48.51
C ASP A 61 19.02 19.28 -47.69
N LYS A 62 18.11 18.64 -48.41
CA LYS A 62 16.83 18.20 -47.84
C LYS A 62 16.99 17.12 -46.77
N GLU A 63 17.97 16.21 -46.97
CA GLU A 63 18.25 15.12 -46.05
C GLU A 63 18.60 15.67 -44.65
N TYR A 64 19.63 16.52 -44.54
CA TYR A 64 20.03 17.09 -43.26
C TYR A 64 19.01 18.09 -42.72
N LYS A 65 18.23 18.78 -43.56
CA LYS A 65 17.10 19.59 -43.10
C LYS A 65 16.01 18.74 -42.43
N GLY A 66 15.64 17.64 -43.08
CA GLY A 66 14.70 16.68 -42.50
C GLY A 66 15.21 16.14 -41.15
N ALA A 67 16.48 15.68 -41.14
CA ALA A 67 17.12 15.20 -39.91
C ALA A 67 17.14 16.23 -38.75
N CYS A 68 17.36 17.54 -39.08
CA CYS A 68 17.28 18.59 -38.05
C CYS A 68 15.88 18.72 -37.45
N HIS A 69 14.85 18.73 -38.28
CA HIS A 69 13.46 18.82 -37.80
C HIS A 69 13.08 17.56 -37.01
N TYR A 70 13.45 16.37 -37.49
CA TYR A 70 13.25 15.13 -36.74
C TYR A 70 13.89 15.18 -35.32
N LYS A 71 15.18 15.60 -35.27
CA LYS A 71 15.89 15.73 -33.98
C LYS A 71 15.26 16.78 -33.06
N ARG A 72 14.81 17.93 -33.62
CA ARG A 72 14.15 18.96 -32.80
C ARG A 72 12.79 18.49 -32.31
N ALA A 73 12.06 17.75 -33.10
CA ALA A 73 10.81 17.13 -32.70
C ALA A 73 11.02 16.20 -31.48
N GLY A 74 12.05 15.33 -31.50
CA GLY A 74 12.39 14.47 -30.36
C GLY A 74 12.78 15.25 -29.10
N ILE A 75 13.44 16.43 -29.26
CA ILE A 75 13.71 17.31 -28.11
C ILE A 75 12.41 17.91 -27.57
N TYR A 76 11.47 18.34 -28.42
CA TYR A 76 10.19 18.85 -28.00
C TYR A 76 9.34 17.79 -27.32
N GLU A 77 9.37 16.56 -27.81
CA GLU A 77 8.68 15.42 -27.18
C GLU A 77 9.23 15.15 -25.78
N ALA A 78 10.55 15.12 -25.58
CA ALA A 78 11.18 14.98 -24.27
C ALA A 78 10.86 16.14 -23.30
N LEU A 79 10.44 17.30 -23.83
CA LEU A 79 9.95 18.44 -23.08
C LEU A 79 8.41 18.49 -22.97
N GLU A 80 7.71 17.43 -23.39
CA GLU A 80 6.23 17.32 -23.42
C GLU A 80 5.53 18.40 -24.28
N LYS A 81 6.28 19.01 -25.22
CA LYS A 81 5.77 20.01 -26.17
C LYS A 81 5.27 19.34 -27.45
N TYR A 82 4.20 18.61 -27.31
CA TYR A 82 3.70 17.70 -28.35
C TYR A 82 3.25 18.41 -29.64
N GLU A 83 2.67 19.58 -29.59
CA GLU A 83 2.23 20.32 -30.79
C GLU A 83 3.42 20.84 -31.61
N GLU A 84 4.49 21.29 -30.94
CA GLU A 84 5.76 21.67 -31.57
C GLU A 84 6.44 20.44 -32.18
N ALA A 85 6.44 19.31 -31.49
CA ALA A 85 6.99 18.05 -31.99
C ALA A 85 6.24 17.59 -33.26
N ILE A 86 4.91 17.58 -33.25
CA ILE A 86 4.07 17.25 -34.44
C ILE A 86 4.40 18.17 -35.62
N THR A 87 4.58 19.46 -35.34
CA THR A 87 4.96 20.44 -36.40
C THR A 87 6.29 20.10 -37.02
N ASP A 88 7.29 19.76 -36.22
CA ASP A 88 8.62 19.44 -36.72
C ASP A 88 8.68 18.05 -37.39
N PHE A 89 7.99 17.04 -36.89
CA PHE A 89 7.84 15.77 -37.62
C PHE A 89 7.15 16.00 -39.00
N THR A 90 6.15 16.87 -39.03
CA THR A 90 5.52 17.26 -40.32
C THR A 90 6.49 17.93 -41.27
N MET A 91 7.39 18.77 -40.76
CA MET A 91 8.46 19.38 -41.57
C MET A 91 9.49 18.35 -41.99
N ALA A 92 9.90 17.40 -41.15
CA ALA A 92 10.81 16.32 -41.51
C ALA A 92 10.25 15.49 -42.68
N ILE A 93 9.00 15.06 -42.58
CA ILE A 93 8.27 14.35 -43.65
C ILE A 93 8.18 15.18 -44.93
N SER A 94 7.99 16.50 -44.84
CA SER A 94 7.96 17.37 -46.03
C SER A 94 9.30 17.43 -46.78
N TYR A 95 10.41 17.30 -46.04
CA TYR A 95 11.76 17.23 -46.63
C TYR A 95 12.10 15.83 -47.17
N ASN A 96 11.71 14.79 -46.45
CA ASN A 96 11.86 13.39 -46.81
C ASN A 96 10.53 12.62 -46.65
N PRO A 97 9.70 12.50 -47.69
CA PRO A 97 8.45 11.74 -47.63
C PRO A 97 8.61 10.21 -47.48
N GLU A 98 9.82 9.71 -47.54
CA GLU A 98 10.16 8.28 -47.37
C GLU A 98 10.72 8.01 -45.94
N ASP A 99 10.70 9.01 -45.06
CA ASP A 99 11.16 8.91 -43.68
C ASP A 99 10.06 8.28 -42.79
N ASP A 100 10.10 6.97 -42.66
CA ASP A 100 9.15 6.17 -41.92
C ASP A 100 9.26 6.43 -40.40
N ASP A 101 10.44 6.74 -39.87
CA ASP A 101 10.64 7.11 -38.47
C ASP A 101 9.81 8.35 -38.10
N SER A 102 9.82 9.40 -38.94
CA SER A 102 9.03 10.61 -38.68
C SER A 102 7.52 10.36 -38.70
N TYR A 103 7.03 9.47 -39.55
CA TYR A 103 5.62 9.06 -39.51
C TYR A 103 5.30 8.27 -38.26
N TRP A 104 6.19 7.35 -37.86
CA TRP A 104 6.01 6.52 -36.68
C TRP A 104 5.90 7.38 -35.40
N GLU A 105 6.89 8.23 -35.16
CA GLU A 105 6.92 9.06 -33.96
C GLU A 105 5.71 10.04 -33.90
N ARG A 106 5.36 10.66 -35.03
CA ARG A 106 4.17 11.53 -35.08
C ARG A 106 2.89 10.75 -34.80
N ALA A 107 2.77 9.54 -35.30
CA ALA A 107 1.63 8.66 -35.05
C ALA A 107 1.55 8.23 -33.58
N GLN A 108 2.69 8.01 -32.90
CA GLN A 108 2.68 7.73 -31.45
C GLN A 108 2.10 8.91 -30.66
N ILE A 109 2.52 10.14 -30.96
CA ILE A 109 1.97 11.35 -30.30
C ILE A 109 0.45 11.47 -30.58
N TYR A 110 0.02 11.21 -31.82
CA TYR A 110 -1.41 11.22 -32.14
C TYR A 110 -2.18 10.12 -31.37
N TYR A 111 -1.60 8.96 -31.18
CA TYR A 111 -2.18 7.87 -30.39
C TYR A 111 -2.38 8.29 -28.93
N GLU A 112 -1.33 8.86 -28.28
CA GLU A 112 -1.40 9.32 -26.90
C GLU A 112 -2.43 10.46 -26.70
N GLN A 113 -2.66 11.25 -27.76
CA GLN A 113 -3.71 12.28 -27.78
C GLN A 113 -5.07 11.75 -28.21
N GLU A 114 -5.27 10.44 -28.32
CA GLU A 114 -6.49 9.77 -28.78
C GLU A 114 -6.95 10.21 -30.21
N LYS A 115 -6.05 10.83 -30.98
CA LYS A 115 -6.28 11.28 -32.34
C LYS A 115 -6.05 10.13 -33.34
N TYR A 116 -6.73 9.00 -33.12
CA TYR A 116 -6.46 7.74 -33.82
C TYR A 116 -6.58 7.85 -35.35
N ASP A 117 -7.44 8.69 -35.89
CA ASP A 117 -7.59 8.85 -37.34
C ASP A 117 -6.35 9.50 -37.98
N LEU A 118 -5.68 10.40 -37.26
CA LEU A 118 -4.42 10.99 -37.69
C LEU A 118 -3.26 9.98 -37.60
N ALA A 119 -3.21 9.22 -36.52
CA ALA A 119 -2.24 8.13 -36.39
C ALA A 119 -2.41 7.08 -37.50
N ASP A 120 -3.66 6.69 -37.82
CA ASP A 120 -3.98 5.78 -38.91
C ASP A 120 -3.46 6.29 -40.28
N ALA A 121 -3.57 7.61 -40.52
CA ALA A 121 -3.09 8.20 -41.76
C ALA A 121 -1.57 8.03 -41.89
N ASP A 122 -0.83 8.22 -40.83
CA ASP A 122 0.62 8.05 -40.80
C ASP A 122 1.02 6.56 -40.96
N TYR A 123 0.40 5.65 -40.21
CA TYR A 123 0.65 4.21 -40.36
C TYR A 123 0.31 3.72 -41.80
N LYS A 124 -0.75 4.21 -42.42
CA LYS A 124 -1.08 3.90 -43.81
C LYS A 124 -0.07 4.51 -44.80
N ALA A 125 0.55 5.63 -44.46
CA ALA A 125 1.65 6.17 -45.25
C ALA A 125 2.88 5.25 -45.15
N MET A 126 3.28 4.83 -43.96
CA MET A 126 4.35 3.85 -43.74
C MET A 126 4.09 2.52 -44.48
N GLN A 127 2.85 2.00 -44.42
CA GLN A 127 2.48 0.76 -45.15
C GLN A 127 2.64 0.88 -46.66
N LYS A 128 2.51 2.08 -47.23
CA LYS A 128 2.77 2.33 -48.66
C LYS A 128 4.27 2.39 -48.98
N LEU A 129 5.09 2.82 -48.02
CA LEU A 129 6.55 2.85 -48.16
C LEU A 129 7.11 1.43 -48.09
N ASP A 130 6.71 0.65 -47.11
CA ASP A 130 7.06 -0.77 -47.00
C ASP A 130 5.83 -1.60 -46.52
N ALA A 131 5.24 -2.31 -47.48
CA ALA A 131 4.09 -3.18 -47.20
C ALA A 131 4.47 -4.44 -46.40
N ASN A 132 5.75 -4.77 -46.30
CA ASN A 132 6.22 -5.90 -45.51
C ASN A 132 6.67 -5.51 -44.08
N SER A 133 6.77 -4.22 -43.77
CA SER A 133 7.09 -3.80 -42.40
C SER A 133 5.96 -4.20 -41.41
N PRO A 134 6.28 -4.80 -40.26
CA PRO A 134 5.27 -5.11 -39.24
C PRO A 134 4.74 -3.87 -38.51
N LEU A 135 5.54 -2.80 -38.42
CA LEU A 135 5.25 -1.62 -37.59
C LEU A 135 3.92 -0.94 -37.94
N PRO A 136 3.60 -0.66 -39.24
CA PRO A 136 2.32 -0.04 -39.55
C PRO A 136 1.11 -0.90 -39.16
N TYR A 137 1.20 -2.23 -39.33
CA TYR A 137 0.11 -3.13 -38.89
C TYR A 137 -0.04 -3.17 -37.38
N MET A 138 1.08 -3.11 -36.64
CA MET A 138 1.07 -3.02 -35.16
C MET A 138 0.41 -1.73 -34.71
N GLY A 139 0.76 -0.59 -35.29
CA GLY A 139 0.18 0.71 -34.94
C GLY A 139 -1.33 0.78 -35.25
N LEU A 140 -1.74 0.38 -36.45
CA LEU A 140 -3.15 0.30 -36.84
C LEU A 140 -3.92 -0.65 -35.90
N GLY A 141 -3.37 -1.80 -35.55
CA GLY A 141 -3.98 -2.74 -34.62
C GLY A 141 -4.16 -2.17 -33.23
N ARG A 142 -3.18 -1.42 -32.69
CA ARG A 142 -3.30 -0.70 -31.41
C ARG A 142 -4.45 0.31 -31.44
N ASN A 143 -4.56 1.09 -32.52
CA ASN A 143 -5.67 2.04 -32.67
C ASN A 143 -7.03 1.33 -32.67
N GLU A 144 -7.15 0.17 -33.32
CA GLU A 144 -8.38 -0.61 -33.35
C GLU A 144 -8.69 -1.23 -31.97
N VAL A 145 -7.69 -1.66 -31.20
CA VAL A 145 -7.87 -2.08 -29.79
C VAL A 145 -8.40 -0.92 -28.94
N ALA A 146 -7.81 0.28 -29.06
CA ALA A 146 -8.24 1.47 -28.34
C ALA A 146 -9.70 1.86 -28.66
N ARG A 147 -10.09 1.69 -29.95
CA ARG A 147 -11.50 1.87 -30.39
C ARG A 147 -12.42 0.71 -29.98
N LYS A 148 -11.91 -0.35 -29.34
CA LYS A 148 -12.61 -1.60 -29.02
C LYS A 148 -13.08 -2.39 -30.24
N ASN A 149 -12.47 -2.18 -31.39
CA ASN A 149 -12.72 -2.90 -32.64
C ASN A 149 -11.83 -4.16 -32.72
N PHE A 150 -11.93 -5.03 -31.73
CA PHE A 150 -11.00 -6.14 -31.49
C PHE A 150 -10.87 -7.11 -32.67
N GLN A 151 -11.93 -7.35 -33.45
CA GLN A 151 -11.80 -8.24 -34.63
C GLN A 151 -10.93 -7.59 -35.70
N SER A 152 -11.09 -6.29 -35.99
CA SER A 152 -10.23 -5.57 -36.91
C SER A 152 -8.76 -5.57 -36.45
N ALA A 153 -8.51 -5.47 -35.15
CA ALA A 153 -7.18 -5.58 -34.57
C ALA A 153 -6.58 -6.97 -34.82
N VAL A 154 -7.35 -8.05 -34.60
CA VAL A 154 -6.92 -9.43 -34.87
C VAL A 154 -6.53 -9.58 -36.34
N ASP A 155 -7.36 -9.10 -37.30
CA ASP A 155 -7.10 -9.20 -38.74
C ASP A 155 -5.80 -8.46 -39.14
N LEU A 156 -5.48 -7.35 -38.45
CA LEU A 156 -4.23 -6.60 -38.67
C LEU A 156 -3.03 -7.37 -38.10
N TYR A 157 -3.13 -7.89 -36.88
CA TYR A 157 -2.07 -8.68 -36.25
C TYR A 157 -1.86 -10.04 -36.94
N ASP A 158 -2.88 -10.61 -37.57
CA ASP A 158 -2.73 -11.80 -38.41
C ASP A 158 -1.72 -11.58 -39.56
N ASN A 159 -1.72 -10.38 -40.14
CA ASN A 159 -0.68 -10.03 -41.15
C ASN A 159 0.71 -9.99 -40.50
N VAL A 160 0.84 -9.46 -39.29
CA VAL A 160 2.14 -9.41 -38.60
C VAL A 160 2.68 -10.81 -38.35
N VAL A 161 1.90 -11.72 -37.76
CA VAL A 161 2.36 -13.07 -37.41
C VAL A 161 2.52 -13.96 -38.67
N ALA A 162 1.83 -13.66 -39.75
CA ALA A 162 2.01 -14.35 -41.03
C ALA A 162 3.32 -13.95 -41.74
N LEU A 163 3.68 -12.67 -41.70
CA LEU A 163 4.92 -12.14 -42.26
C LEU A 163 6.15 -12.45 -41.38
N TYR A 164 5.97 -12.39 -40.08
CA TYR A 164 7.02 -12.50 -39.06
C TYR A 164 6.63 -13.48 -37.97
N SER A 165 6.67 -14.78 -38.25
CA SER A 165 6.24 -15.85 -37.34
C SER A 165 7.08 -15.98 -36.07
N GLU A 166 8.23 -15.30 -36.01
CA GLU A 166 9.11 -15.25 -34.80
C GLU A 166 9.09 -13.90 -34.11
N TYR A 167 8.14 -13.03 -34.43
CA TYR A 167 7.99 -11.72 -33.81
C TYR A 167 7.02 -11.82 -32.61
N ALA A 168 7.59 -11.97 -31.40
CA ALA A 168 6.84 -12.21 -30.15
C ALA A 168 5.74 -11.17 -29.92
N SER A 169 6.04 -9.88 -30.12
CA SER A 169 5.07 -8.81 -29.90
C SER A 169 3.82 -8.92 -30.80
N GLY A 170 3.94 -9.48 -32.00
CA GLY A 170 2.79 -9.74 -32.87
C GLY A 170 1.76 -10.67 -32.21
N TYR A 171 2.24 -11.70 -31.53
CA TYR A 171 1.39 -12.63 -30.79
C TYR A 171 0.82 -12.00 -29.52
N SER A 172 1.63 -11.27 -28.74
CA SER A 172 1.13 -10.67 -27.50
C SER A 172 0.06 -9.59 -27.77
N PHE A 173 0.20 -8.78 -28.80
CA PHE A 173 -0.84 -7.82 -29.17
C PHE A 173 -2.09 -8.51 -29.76
N ARG A 174 -1.93 -9.62 -30.52
CA ARG A 174 -3.09 -10.38 -30.99
C ARG A 174 -3.83 -11.08 -29.82
N ALA A 175 -3.09 -11.58 -28.83
CA ALA A 175 -3.66 -12.14 -27.63
C ALA A 175 -4.54 -11.13 -26.89
N GLU A 176 -4.09 -9.89 -26.72
CA GLU A 176 -4.88 -8.82 -26.12
C GLU A 176 -6.20 -8.58 -26.89
N ALA A 177 -6.13 -8.53 -28.22
CA ALA A 177 -7.33 -8.41 -29.05
C ALA A 177 -8.27 -9.62 -28.92
N TYR A 178 -7.73 -10.85 -28.80
CA TYR A 178 -8.54 -12.04 -28.52
C TYR A 178 -9.19 -12.00 -27.13
N MET A 179 -8.51 -11.45 -26.12
CA MET A 179 -9.11 -11.25 -24.79
C MET A 179 -10.30 -10.29 -24.87
N GLY A 180 -10.17 -9.19 -25.61
CA GLY A 180 -11.25 -8.25 -25.86
C GLY A 180 -12.47 -8.87 -26.58
N LEU A 181 -12.26 -9.96 -27.34
CA LEU A 181 -13.32 -10.75 -27.98
C LEU A 181 -13.88 -11.87 -27.08
N GLY A 182 -13.32 -12.10 -25.89
CA GLY A 182 -13.62 -13.27 -25.04
C GLY A 182 -13.10 -14.61 -25.60
N LYS A 183 -12.19 -14.59 -26.60
CA LYS A 183 -11.56 -15.75 -27.21
C LYS A 183 -10.31 -16.19 -26.42
N TYR A 184 -10.51 -16.60 -25.17
CA TYR A 184 -9.43 -16.87 -24.22
C TYR A 184 -8.54 -18.07 -24.60
N MET A 185 -9.05 -19.05 -25.36
CA MET A 185 -8.25 -20.18 -25.81
C MET A 185 -7.22 -19.75 -26.86
N GLU A 186 -7.62 -18.91 -27.80
CA GLU A 186 -6.76 -18.31 -28.80
C GLU A 186 -5.74 -17.36 -28.15
N ALA A 187 -6.20 -16.52 -27.22
CA ALA A 187 -5.34 -15.65 -26.41
C ALA A 187 -4.27 -16.45 -25.67
N ALA A 188 -4.64 -17.49 -24.94
CA ALA A 188 -3.69 -18.36 -24.23
C ALA A 188 -2.68 -19.03 -25.16
N SER A 189 -3.08 -19.36 -26.39
CA SER A 189 -2.16 -19.93 -27.39
C SER A 189 -1.13 -18.92 -27.85
N ASP A 190 -1.55 -17.69 -28.11
CA ASP A 190 -0.67 -16.63 -28.55
C ASP A 190 0.25 -16.15 -27.43
N ILE A 191 -0.25 -16.06 -26.19
CA ILE A 191 0.56 -15.73 -25.01
C ILE A 191 1.71 -16.73 -24.86
N VAL A 192 1.40 -18.03 -24.85
CA VAL A 192 2.45 -19.06 -24.72
C VAL A 192 3.43 -19.01 -25.88
N LYS A 193 2.95 -18.70 -27.10
CA LYS A 193 3.84 -18.54 -28.26
C LYS A 193 4.75 -17.32 -28.14
N ALA A 194 4.25 -16.19 -27.68
CA ALA A 194 5.04 -14.99 -27.45
C ALA A 194 6.12 -15.23 -26.36
N LEU A 195 5.75 -15.86 -25.25
CA LEU A 195 6.69 -16.24 -24.18
C LEU A 195 7.75 -17.24 -24.65
N GLU A 196 7.39 -18.13 -25.57
CA GLU A 196 8.34 -19.07 -26.18
C GLU A 196 9.39 -18.37 -27.04
N LEU A 197 9.01 -17.30 -27.74
CA LEU A 197 9.87 -16.62 -28.67
C LEU A 197 10.86 -15.65 -28.01
N ASP A 198 10.42 -14.90 -26.97
CA ASP A 198 11.25 -13.81 -26.42
C ASP A 198 10.92 -13.44 -24.97
N TYR A 199 10.37 -14.32 -24.15
CA TYR A 199 9.98 -13.97 -22.76
C TYR A 199 9.25 -12.61 -22.66
N ASP A 200 8.41 -12.29 -23.64
CA ASP A 200 7.76 -11.00 -23.84
C ASP A 200 7.02 -10.50 -22.59
N ASN A 201 7.41 -9.33 -22.07
CA ASN A 201 6.85 -8.77 -20.84
C ASN A 201 5.34 -8.49 -20.94
N LYS A 202 4.83 -8.13 -22.13
CA LYS A 202 3.40 -7.95 -22.35
C LYS A 202 2.68 -9.28 -22.25
N ALA A 203 3.22 -10.32 -22.90
CA ALA A 203 2.67 -11.67 -22.84
C ALA A 203 2.66 -12.21 -21.41
N PHE A 204 3.68 -11.92 -20.61
CA PHE A 204 3.72 -12.31 -19.20
C PHE A 204 2.59 -11.65 -18.38
N ARG A 205 2.35 -10.35 -18.54
CA ARG A 205 1.23 -9.66 -17.90
C ARG A 205 -0.12 -10.24 -18.35
N LEU A 206 -0.31 -10.38 -19.67
CA LEU A 206 -1.53 -10.97 -20.23
C LEU A 206 -1.78 -12.41 -19.75
N MET A 207 -0.72 -13.17 -19.47
CA MET A 207 -0.82 -14.52 -18.88
C MET A 207 -1.52 -14.48 -17.52
N VAL A 208 -1.16 -13.49 -16.69
CA VAL A 208 -1.77 -13.28 -15.37
C VAL A 208 -3.22 -12.82 -15.54
N ASP A 209 -3.48 -11.82 -16.40
CA ASP A 209 -4.82 -11.29 -16.66
C ASP A 209 -5.79 -12.36 -17.21
N VAL A 210 -5.28 -13.22 -18.09
CA VAL A 210 -6.08 -14.35 -18.61
C VAL A 210 -6.38 -15.39 -17.55
N ALA A 211 -5.51 -15.54 -16.55
CA ALA A 211 -5.73 -16.51 -15.48
C ALA A 211 -6.99 -16.20 -14.65
N ASP A 212 -7.36 -14.97 -14.46
CA ASP A 212 -8.61 -14.58 -13.77
C ASP A 212 -9.85 -15.01 -14.55
N SER A 213 -9.83 -14.82 -15.88
CA SER A 213 -10.98 -15.05 -16.74
C SER A 213 -11.07 -16.49 -17.29
N ALA A 214 -9.94 -17.14 -17.48
CA ALA A 214 -9.84 -18.40 -18.22
C ALA A 214 -8.65 -19.27 -17.74
N PHE A 215 -8.53 -19.48 -16.43
CA PHE A 215 -7.45 -20.27 -15.81
C PHE A 215 -7.21 -21.62 -16.49
N VAL A 216 -8.28 -22.37 -16.79
CA VAL A 216 -8.15 -23.71 -17.39
C VAL A 216 -7.42 -23.68 -18.74
N GLN A 217 -7.69 -22.67 -19.55
CA GLN A 217 -7.14 -22.50 -20.89
C GLN A 217 -5.62 -22.23 -20.81
N ILE A 218 -5.20 -21.20 -20.06
CA ILE A 218 -3.78 -20.85 -19.94
C ILE A 218 -2.99 -21.95 -19.21
N ASN A 219 -3.52 -22.49 -18.12
CA ASN A 219 -2.90 -23.59 -17.36
C ASN A 219 -2.67 -24.83 -18.25
N THR A 220 -3.65 -25.17 -19.11
CA THR A 220 -3.53 -26.30 -20.03
C THR A 220 -2.40 -26.07 -21.05
N LYS A 221 -2.30 -24.88 -21.61
CA LYS A 221 -1.26 -24.52 -22.57
C LYS A 221 0.14 -24.52 -21.95
N LEU A 222 0.28 -23.91 -20.78
CA LEU A 222 1.55 -23.90 -20.04
C LEU A 222 1.97 -25.31 -19.60
N LYS A 223 1.04 -26.16 -19.14
CA LYS A 223 1.33 -27.57 -18.81
C LYS A 223 1.81 -28.36 -20.03
N ALA A 224 1.17 -28.18 -21.18
CA ALA A 224 1.61 -28.83 -22.41
C ALA A 224 3.03 -28.38 -22.79
N LYS A 225 3.33 -27.10 -22.63
CA LYS A 225 4.67 -26.55 -22.92
C LYS A 225 5.71 -27.07 -21.94
N ALA A 226 5.42 -27.11 -20.64
CA ALA A 226 6.31 -27.66 -19.61
C ALA A 226 6.61 -29.17 -19.82
N VAL A 227 5.74 -29.91 -20.51
CA VAL A 227 6.01 -31.31 -20.90
C VAL A 227 6.89 -31.38 -22.14
N THR A 228 6.63 -30.57 -23.15
CA THR A 228 7.40 -30.61 -24.41
C THR A 228 8.80 -30.01 -24.28
N ASP A 229 8.97 -29.07 -23.35
CA ASP A 229 10.22 -28.40 -23.04
C ASP A 229 10.57 -28.59 -21.54
N SER A 230 10.76 -29.85 -21.16
CA SER A 230 10.81 -30.28 -19.76
C SER A 230 12.06 -29.85 -19.00
N ASN A 231 13.10 -29.37 -19.70
CA ASN A 231 14.36 -28.91 -19.09
C ASN A 231 14.41 -27.38 -18.87
N ASN A 232 13.36 -26.67 -19.25
CA ASN A 232 13.27 -25.22 -19.12
C ASN A 232 12.50 -24.87 -17.83
N SER A 233 13.17 -24.22 -16.88
CA SER A 233 12.62 -23.79 -15.59
C SER A 233 11.51 -22.75 -15.72
N TYR A 234 11.50 -22.00 -16.83
CA TYR A 234 10.56 -20.91 -17.05
C TYR A 234 9.08 -21.36 -17.09
N TRP A 235 8.79 -22.53 -17.68
CA TRP A 235 7.42 -23.00 -17.80
C TRP A 235 6.79 -23.43 -16.46
N PRO A 236 7.47 -24.21 -15.61
CA PRO A 236 6.95 -24.43 -14.26
C PRO A 236 6.93 -23.14 -13.42
N TYR A 237 7.83 -22.16 -13.65
CA TYR A 237 7.73 -20.85 -13.01
C TYR A 237 6.44 -20.11 -13.42
N CYS A 238 6.13 -20.01 -14.71
CA CYS A 238 4.86 -19.43 -15.19
C CYS A 238 3.62 -20.12 -14.60
N LEU A 239 3.66 -21.46 -14.50
CA LEU A 239 2.58 -22.22 -13.83
C LEU A 239 2.48 -21.84 -12.34
N GLY A 240 3.60 -21.63 -11.67
CA GLY A 240 3.64 -21.10 -10.31
C GLY A 240 2.92 -19.77 -10.20
N VAL A 241 3.30 -18.81 -11.06
CA VAL A 241 2.75 -17.44 -11.07
C VAL A 241 1.23 -17.42 -11.25
N ILE A 242 0.67 -18.13 -12.22
CA ILE A 242 -0.79 -18.15 -12.41
C ILE A 242 -1.54 -18.86 -11.28
N ASN A 243 -0.93 -19.84 -10.64
CA ASN A 243 -1.52 -20.50 -9.48
C ASN A 243 -1.47 -19.61 -8.23
N GLU A 244 -0.36 -18.91 -7.99
CA GLU A 244 -0.22 -17.91 -6.92
C GLU A 244 -1.27 -16.80 -7.08
N HIS A 245 -1.34 -16.19 -8.27
CA HIS A 245 -2.30 -15.13 -8.58
C HIS A 245 -3.75 -15.57 -8.34
N THR A 246 -4.09 -16.80 -8.70
CA THR A 246 -5.43 -17.38 -8.47
C THR A 246 -5.59 -18.01 -7.08
N LYS A 247 -4.69 -17.72 -6.13
CA LYS A 247 -4.70 -18.18 -4.72
C LYS A 247 -4.66 -19.70 -4.56
N ARG A 248 -4.11 -20.42 -5.54
CA ARG A 248 -3.89 -21.88 -5.50
C ARG A 248 -2.48 -22.16 -4.99
N TYR A 249 -2.18 -21.71 -3.78
CA TYR A 249 -0.82 -21.64 -3.22
C TYR A 249 -0.10 -23.00 -3.21
N THR A 250 -0.76 -24.10 -2.87
CA THR A 250 -0.15 -25.44 -2.88
C THR A 250 0.30 -25.86 -4.29
N ASP A 251 -0.50 -25.58 -5.31
CA ASP A 251 -0.14 -25.85 -6.71
C ASP A 251 0.97 -24.90 -7.17
N ALA A 252 0.94 -23.63 -6.74
CA ALA A 252 1.99 -22.66 -7.02
C ALA A 252 3.34 -23.12 -6.48
N ILE A 253 3.41 -23.46 -5.19
CA ILE A 253 4.61 -23.98 -4.53
C ILE A 253 5.13 -25.23 -5.25
N THR A 254 4.23 -26.17 -5.60
CA THR A 254 4.62 -27.38 -6.33
C THR A 254 5.29 -27.06 -7.66
N ASN A 255 4.82 -26.07 -8.38
CA ASN A 255 5.37 -25.66 -9.66
C ASN A 255 6.66 -24.83 -9.51
N TYR A 256 6.74 -23.93 -8.54
CA TYR A 256 7.97 -23.21 -8.21
C TYR A 256 9.09 -24.15 -7.76
N LEU A 257 8.77 -25.19 -6.97
CA LEU A 257 9.73 -26.24 -6.60
C LEU A 257 10.21 -27.09 -7.79
N LYS A 258 9.41 -27.20 -8.84
CA LYS A 258 9.89 -27.81 -10.11
C LYS A 258 10.81 -26.87 -10.87
N ALA A 259 10.49 -25.57 -10.89
CA ALA A 259 11.34 -24.56 -11.51
C ALA A 259 12.70 -24.50 -10.81
N SER A 260 12.72 -24.39 -9.47
CA SER A 260 13.97 -24.29 -8.70
C SER A 260 14.84 -25.55 -8.76
N LYS A 261 14.28 -26.72 -9.06
CA LYS A 261 15.09 -27.94 -9.31
C LYS A 261 15.81 -27.93 -10.66
N LEU A 262 15.30 -27.17 -11.63
CA LEU A 262 15.89 -27.03 -12.96
C LEU A 262 16.88 -25.86 -13.00
N ASP A 263 16.52 -24.79 -12.31
CA ASP A 263 17.34 -23.59 -12.19
C ASP A 263 17.03 -22.93 -10.84
N GLU A 264 18.04 -22.86 -9.98
CA GLU A 264 17.91 -22.39 -8.62
C GLU A 264 18.16 -20.88 -8.58
N ASP A 265 17.13 -20.11 -8.22
CA ASP A 265 17.19 -18.65 -8.15
C ASP A 265 16.50 -18.10 -6.92
N ALA A 266 16.92 -16.90 -6.46
CA ALA A 266 16.42 -16.25 -5.26
C ALA A 266 14.96 -15.80 -5.42
N ILE A 267 14.57 -15.35 -6.61
CA ILE A 267 13.21 -14.84 -6.89
C ILE A 267 12.19 -15.98 -6.70
N THR A 268 12.49 -17.16 -7.24
CA THR A 268 11.61 -18.34 -7.11
C THR A 268 11.44 -18.73 -5.63
N TYR A 269 12.50 -18.70 -4.84
CA TYR A 269 12.37 -18.96 -3.40
C TYR A 269 11.63 -17.87 -2.65
N GLY A 270 11.81 -16.60 -3.01
CA GLY A 270 11.01 -15.49 -2.49
C GLY A 270 9.50 -15.70 -2.73
N ARG A 271 9.13 -16.12 -3.95
CA ARG A 271 7.74 -16.43 -4.29
C ARG A 271 7.17 -17.63 -3.53
N ILE A 272 7.98 -18.69 -3.34
CA ILE A 272 7.57 -19.82 -2.48
C ILE A 272 7.32 -19.34 -1.06
N SER A 273 8.19 -18.49 -0.53
CA SER A 273 8.05 -17.88 0.80
C SER A 273 6.73 -17.11 0.90
N SER A 274 6.43 -16.25 -0.08
CA SER A 274 5.17 -15.48 -0.12
C SER A 274 3.94 -16.39 -0.16
N CYS A 275 3.97 -17.47 -0.93
CA CYS A 275 2.86 -18.44 -0.95
C CYS A 275 2.65 -19.10 0.43
N TYR A 276 3.72 -19.43 1.15
CA TYR A 276 3.61 -19.97 2.51
C TYR A 276 3.13 -18.92 3.52
N GLU A 277 3.54 -17.66 3.36
CA GLU A 277 3.06 -16.52 4.14
C GLU A 277 1.54 -16.34 3.99
N ASP A 278 1.04 -16.33 2.75
CA ASP A 278 -0.39 -16.26 2.43
C ASP A 278 -1.20 -17.46 2.98
N MET A 279 -0.55 -18.60 3.20
CA MET A 279 -1.16 -19.77 3.84
C MET A 279 -1.06 -19.76 5.38
N GLY A 280 -0.35 -18.77 5.97
CA GLY A 280 -0.07 -18.72 7.40
C GLY A 280 0.98 -19.73 7.88
N GLU A 281 1.73 -20.36 6.96
CA GLU A 281 2.74 -21.37 7.24
C GLU A 281 4.11 -20.70 7.49
N TRP A 282 4.19 -19.89 8.55
CA TRP A 282 5.29 -18.97 8.85
C TRP A 282 6.68 -19.62 8.87
N ALA A 283 6.78 -20.83 9.44
CA ALA A 283 8.07 -21.53 9.53
C ALA A 283 8.62 -21.88 8.14
N SER A 284 7.76 -22.34 7.24
CA SER A 284 8.11 -22.64 5.85
C SER A 284 8.45 -21.36 5.08
N ALA A 285 7.67 -20.29 5.29
CA ALA A 285 7.94 -18.98 4.68
C ALA A 285 9.35 -18.49 5.03
N ILE A 286 9.72 -18.52 6.32
CA ILE A 286 11.06 -18.14 6.80
C ILE A 286 12.15 -19.02 6.18
N GLU A 287 11.94 -20.36 6.13
CA GLU A 287 12.92 -21.29 5.55
C GLU A 287 13.23 -20.94 4.07
N TYR A 288 12.19 -20.65 3.28
CA TYR A 288 12.39 -20.31 1.87
C TYR A 288 12.93 -18.90 1.66
N MET A 289 12.59 -17.94 2.52
CA MET A 289 13.21 -16.62 2.51
C MET A 289 14.71 -16.70 2.85
N ASP A 290 15.12 -17.57 3.80
CA ASP A 290 16.52 -17.83 4.10
C ASP A 290 17.28 -18.39 2.89
N LYS A 291 16.65 -19.24 2.09
CA LYS A 291 17.23 -19.75 0.84
C LYS A 291 17.41 -18.62 -0.18
N ALA A 292 16.43 -17.72 -0.30
CA ALA A 292 16.54 -16.56 -1.20
C ALA A 292 17.71 -15.66 -0.80
N ILE A 293 17.84 -15.32 0.50
CA ILE A 293 18.95 -14.53 1.05
C ILE A 293 20.30 -15.22 0.80
N ALA A 294 20.35 -16.55 0.95
CA ALA A 294 21.60 -17.30 0.75
C ALA A 294 22.07 -17.27 -0.72
N LEU A 295 21.14 -17.22 -1.68
CA LEU A 295 21.45 -17.14 -3.11
C LEU A 295 21.80 -15.72 -3.57
N ASP A 296 21.10 -14.73 -3.06
CA ASP A 296 21.42 -13.33 -3.35
C ASP A 296 21.50 -12.49 -2.07
N PRO A 297 22.65 -12.57 -1.37
CA PRO A 297 22.85 -11.81 -0.14
C PRO A 297 23.07 -10.30 -0.35
N LYS A 298 23.11 -9.84 -1.60
CA LYS A 298 23.22 -8.42 -1.93
C LYS A 298 21.87 -7.73 -2.06
N ASP A 299 20.84 -8.50 -2.38
CA ASP A 299 19.48 -8.02 -2.40
C ASP A 299 18.95 -7.99 -0.95
N THR A 300 19.04 -6.81 -0.34
CA THR A 300 18.63 -6.59 1.05
C THR A 300 17.12 -6.62 1.24
N ASP A 301 16.33 -6.55 0.18
CA ASP A 301 14.86 -6.60 0.25
C ASP A 301 14.38 -7.94 0.83
N TYR A 302 15.10 -9.03 0.58
CA TYR A 302 14.77 -10.32 1.21
C TYR A 302 14.91 -10.30 2.73
N ILE A 303 15.84 -9.50 3.30
CA ILE A 303 15.97 -9.32 4.75
C ILE A 303 14.75 -8.56 5.28
N LEU A 304 14.32 -7.52 4.55
CA LEU A 304 13.13 -6.74 4.88
C LEU A 304 11.87 -7.61 4.83
N TYR A 305 11.69 -8.43 3.79
CA TYR A 305 10.58 -9.39 3.70
C TYR A 305 10.60 -10.39 4.85
N LYS A 306 11.76 -10.92 5.21
CA LYS A 306 11.92 -11.83 6.36
C LYS A 306 11.49 -11.18 7.67
N ALA A 307 11.82 -9.90 7.89
CA ALA A 307 11.39 -9.16 9.07
C ALA A 307 9.85 -9.03 9.11
N ASN A 308 9.22 -8.76 7.96
CA ASN A 308 7.77 -8.68 7.86
C ASN A 308 7.11 -10.04 8.17
N ILE A 309 7.64 -11.15 7.65
CA ILE A 309 7.13 -12.50 7.96
C ILE A 309 7.17 -12.77 9.48
N TYR A 310 8.25 -12.42 10.17
CA TYR A 310 8.33 -12.55 11.63
C TYR A 310 7.31 -11.67 12.34
N TYR A 311 7.07 -10.45 11.84
CA TYR A 311 6.06 -9.56 12.39
C TYR A 311 4.65 -10.16 12.25
N GLU A 312 4.26 -10.61 11.05
CA GLU A 312 2.97 -11.25 10.79
C GLU A 312 2.79 -12.56 11.58
N ALA A 313 3.88 -13.29 11.83
CA ALA A 313 3.89 -14.44 12.71
C ALA A 313 3.75 -14.09 14.22
N GLY A 314 3.63 -12.81 14.59
CA GLY A 314 3.58 -12.34 15.96
C GLY A 314 4.91 -12.37 16.70
N GLN A 315 6.03 -12.65 16.02
CA GLN A 315 7.37 -12.73 16.59
C GLN A 315 8.11 -11.38 16.46
N ILE A 316 7.49 -10.32 16.99
CA ILE A 316 7.89 -8.92 16.74
C ILE A 316 9.32 -8.66 17.22
N GLN A 317 9.74 -9.24 18.34
CA GLN A 317 11.11 -9.06 18.83
C GLN A 317 12.14 -9.60 17.83
N THR A 318 11.89 -10.77 17.23
CA THR A 318 12.74 -11.34 16.18
C THR A 318 12.72 -10.49 14.91
N ALA A 319 11.56 -9.92 14.55
CA ALA A 319 11.46 -8.98 13.43
C ALA A 319 12.37 -7.76 13.64
N ILE A 320 12.44 -7.21 14.87
CA ILE A 320 13.35 -6.12 15.22
C ILE A 320 14.81 -6.53 15.05
N GLU A 321 15.20 -7.73 15.51
CA GLU A 321 16.57 -8.26 15.36
C GLU A 321 16.95 -8.46 13.87
N VAL A 322 16.01 -8.86 13.03
CA VAL A 322 16.21 -8.95 11.58
C VAL A 322 16.35 -7.56 10.95
N MET A 323 15.57 -6.58 11.42
CA MET A 323 15.72 -5.19 10.98
C MET A 323 17.06 -4.56 11.41
N ASP A 324 17.65 -5.00 12.52
CA ASP A 324 19.01 -4.60 12.89
C ASP A 324 20.03 -5.03 11.81
N GLN A 325 19.89 -6.27 11.28
CA GLN A 325 20.72 -6.76 10.18
C GLN A 325 20.50 -5.96 8.89
N TYR A 326 19.25 -5.62 8.60
CA TYR A 326 18.91 -4.78 7.43
C TYR A 326 19.57 -3.41 7.53
N ILE A 327 19.45 -2.74 8.67
CA ILE A 327 20.03 -1.41 8.91
C ILE A 327 21.58 -1.46 8.89
N GLU A 328 22.20 -2.55 9.36
CA GLU A 328 23.64 -2.74 9.24
C GLU A 328 24.09 -2.82 7.76
N ALA A 329 23.27 -3.44 6.91
CA ALA A 329 23.54 -3.55 5.48
C ALA A 329 23.25 -2.24 4.71
N VAL A 330 22.23 -1.48 5.13
CA VAL A 330 21.77 -0.25 4.44
C VAL A 330 21.56 0.88 5.47
N PRO A 331 22.63 1.42 6.06
CA PRO A 331 22.54 2.36 7.19
C PRO A 331 21.99 3.75 6.82
N ASP A 332 22.04 4.11 5.54
CA ASP A 332 21.61 5.44 5.08
C ASP A 332 20.16 5.46 4.53
N TYR A 333 19.41 4.36 4.68
CA TYR A 333 18.03 4.29 4.19
C TYR A 333 17.02 4.59 5.30
N ALA A 334 16.35 5.73 5.20
CA ALA A 334 15.37 6.22 6.18
C ALA A 334 14.23 5.21 6.48
N GLY A 335 13.75 4.52 5.44
CA GLY A 335 12.68 3.53 5.55
C GLY A 335 13.00 2.33 6.46
N GLY A 336 14.28 1.94 6.56
CA GLY A 336 14.72 0.87 7.46
C GLY A 336 14.49 1.23 8.93
N TYR A 337 14.90 2.42 9.33
CA TYR A 337 14.67 2.93 10.69
C TYR A 337 13.18 3.15 10.97
N TYR A 338 12.44 3.71 10.01
CA TYR A 338 10.99 3.85 10.14
C TYR A 338 10.32 2.49 10.42
N ARG A 339 10.65 1.46 9.65
CA ARG A 339 10.07 0.12 9.82
C ARG A 339 10.43 -0.50 11.17
N ARG A 340 11.69 -0.38 11.62
CA ARG A 340 12.09 -0.87 12.96
C ARG A 340 11.39 -0.10 14.07
N GLY A 341 11.27 1.21 13.94
CA GLY A 341 10.51 2.06 14.87
C GLY A 341 9.05 1.63 14.97
N TRP A 342 8.43 1.29 13.85
CA TRP A 342 7.06 0.78 13.82
C TRP A 342 6.93 -0.58 14.52
N PHE A 343 7.87 -1.50 14.37
CA PHE A 343 7.88 -2.75 15.13
C PHE A 343 8.05 -2.50 16.64
N LYS A 344 8.92 -1.55 17.04
CA LYS A 344 9.10 -1.17 18.44
C LYS A 344 7.84 -0.55 19.05
N ASP A 345 7.10 0.28 18.30
CA ASP A 345 5.81 0.79 18.74
C ASP A 345 4.82 -0.33 19.04
N ASN A 346 4.74 -1.34 18.18
CA ASN A 346 3.84 -2.48 18.39
C ASN A 346 4.12 -3.26 19.69
N ILE A 347 5.36 -3.31 20.17
CA ILE A 347 5.71 -3.87 21.49
C ILE A 347 5.72 -2.84 22.62
N LYS A 348 5.28 -1.60 22.32
CA LYS A 348 5.22 -0.48 23.27
C LYS A 348 6.59 -0.02 23.78
N ASP A 349 7.65 -0.25 23.03
CA ASP A 349 8.96 0.38 23.23
C ASP A 349 8.94 1.80 22.64
N ILE A 350 8.27 2.69 23.36
CA ILE A 350 8.01 4.07 22.92
C ILE A 350 9.32 4.85 22.70
N ASP A 351 10.28 4.68 23.62
CA ASP A 351 11.56 5.41 23.55
C ASP A 351 12.41 4.92 22.38
N GLY A 352 12.48 3.60 22.17
CA GLY A 352 13.17 3.02 21.03
C GLY A 352 12.52 3.37 19.68
N ALA A 353 11.19 3.48 19.64
CA ALA A 353 10.47 3.93 18.44
C ALA A 353 10.78 5.41 18.12
N ILE A 354 10.79 6.30 19.12
CA ILE A 354 11.15 7.72 18.95
C ILE A 354 12.58 7.88 18.42
N GLU A 355 13.53 7.08 18.94
CA GLU A 355 14.92 7.10 18.46
C GLU A 355 15.01 6.72 16.98
N ASP A 356 14.36 5.65 16.58
CA ASP A 356 14.35 5.17 15.20
C ASP A 356 13.64 6.16 14.26
N TYR A 357 12.48 6.68 14.63
CA TYR A 357 11.80 7.69 13.83
C TYR A 357 12.62 8.98 13.71
N THR A 358 13.34 9.38 14.77
CA THR A 358 14.24 10.54 14.74
C THR A 358 15.40 10.32 13.78
N THR A 359 15.97 9.11 13.75
CA THR A 359 17.02 8.74 12.80
C THR A 359 16.48 8.74 11.38
N SER A 360 15.31 8.17 11.14
CA SER A 360 14.62 8.19 9.85
C SER A 360 14.44 9.62 9.33
N ILE A 361 13.92 10.54 10.16
CA ILE A 361 13.73 11.95 9.82
C ILE A 361 15.08 12.69 9.60
N THR A 362 16.14 12.24 10.27
CA THR A 362 17.47 12.83 10.06
C THR A 362 18.06 12.45 8.70
N LEU A 363 17.79 11.22 8.25
CA LEU A 363 18.21 10.72 6.94
C LEU A 363 17.34 11.26 5.81
N ASP A 364 16.04 11.37 6.05
CA ASP A 364 15.07 11.95 5.12
C ASP A 364 14.13 12.88 5.88
N ALA A 365 14.41 14.19 5.78
CA ALA A 365 13.65 15.22 6.48
C ALA A 365 12.25 15.43 5.91
N ASP A 366 11.95 14.89 4.73
CA ASP A 366 10.67 15.01 4.03
C ASP A 366 9.84 13.73 4.09
N TYR A 367 10.13 12.84 5.06
CA TYR A 367 9.42 11.57 5.24
C TYR A 367 8.22 11.72 6.23
N PRO A 368 6.99 12.04 5.74
CA PRO A 368 5.87 12.44 6.58
C PRO A 368 5.40 11.32 7.52
N TYR A 369 5.49 10.05 7.10
CA TYR A 369 5.12 8.90 7.94
C TYR A 369 5.97 8.79 9.20
N ALA A 370 7.28 9.02 9.12
CA ALA A 370 8.15 8.97 10.29
C ALA A 370 7.88 10.14 11.25
N ILE A 371 7.62 11.35 10.70
CA ILE A 371 7.28 12.53 11.50
C ILE A 371 5.95 12.30 12.21
N MET A 372 4.93 11.82 11.51
CA MET A 372 3.60 11.53 12.06
C MET A 372 3.68 10.49 13.18
N SER A 373 4.39 9.38 12.93
CA SER A 373 4.55 8.30 13.91
C SER A 373 5.30 8.78 15.15
N ARG A 374 6.35 9.59 15.00
CA ARG A 374 7.06 10.18 16.16
C ARG A 374 6.15 11.11 16.96
N GLY A 375 5.34 11.93 16.30
CA GLY A 375 4.33 12.76 16.93
C GLY A 375 3.35 11.96 17.78
N ASN A 376 2.87 10.82 17.26
CA ASN A 376 2.01 9.89 18.00
C ASN A 376 2.72 9.31 19.23
N MET A 377 4.01 8.93 19.10
CA MET A 377 4.79 8.46 20.26
C MET A 377 4.94 9.54 21.33
N TYR A 378 5.17 10.80 20.93
CA TYR A 378 5.19 11.92 21.88
C TYR A 378 3.84 12.12 22.57
N LEU A 379 2.70 11.93 21.89
CA LEU A 379 1.38 11.95 22.54
C LEU A 379 1.26 10.86 23.60
N LEU A 380 1.68 9.63 23.28
CA LEU A 380 1.66 8.51 24.23
C LEU A 380 2.55 8.77 25.45
N LYS A 381 3.69 9.46 25.27
CA LYS A 381 4.54 9.92 26.40
C LYS A 381 3.98 11.09 27.17
N GLY A 382 2.94 11.76 26.67
CA GLY A 382 2.40 12.99 27.25
C GLY A 382 3.19 14.25 26.89
N GLU A 383 4.14 14.18 25.96
CA GLU A 383 4.99 15.27 25.49
C GLU A 383 4.28 16.08 24.37
N ARG A 384 3.15 16.69 24.72
CA ARG A 384 2.20 17.30 23.79
C ARG A 384 2.80 18.40 22.91
N GLU A 385 3.75 19.18 23.42
CA GLU A 385 4.37 20.26 22.64
C GLU A 385 5.29 19.71 21.55
N LEU A 386 5.99 18.61 21.81
CA LEU A 386 6.80 17.92 20.78
C LEU A 386 5.90 17.26 19.73
N ALA A 387 4.85 16.58 20.16
CA ALA A 387 3.85 16.02 19.26
C ALA A 387 3.24 17.09 18.34
N LYS A 388 2.87 18.24 18.91
CA LYS A 388 2.35 19.36 18.14
C LYS A 388 3.34 19.88 17.10
N GLN A 389 4.63 19.98 17.45
CA GLN A 389 5.68 20.40 16.52
C GLN A 389 5.80 19.42 15.34
N ASP A 390 5.74 18.11 15.60
CA ASP A 390 5.79 17.11 14.55
C ASP A 390 4.55 17.17 13.65
N PHE A 391 3.34 17.30 14.20
CA PHE A 391 2.14 17.42 13.38
C PHE A 391 2.13 18.71 12.54
N GLU A 392 2.63 19.85 13.08
CA GLU A 392 2.80 21.07 12.30
C GLU A 392 3.85 20.91 11.20
N MET A 393 4.90 20.10 11.44
CA MET A 393 5.92 19.78 10.44
C MET A 393 5.34 18.92 9.31
N VAL A 394 4.49 17.92 9.62
CA VAL A 394 3.76 17.13 8.60
C VAL A 394 2.96 18.06 7.70
N VAL A 395 2.13 18.94 8.29
CA VAL A 395 1.28 19.88 7.52
C VAL A 395 2.09 20.84 6.63
N GLN A 396 3.34 21.15 7.00
CA GLN A 396 4.20 22.03 6.18
C GLN A 396 4.89 21.29 5.04
N LYS A 397 5.21 20.01 5.21
CA LYS A 397 6.03 19.23 4.28
C LYS A 397 5.20 18.38 3.32
N ASP A 398 4.16 17.74 3.83
CA ASP A 398 3.23 16.94 3.04
C ASP A 398 2.15 17.88 2.49
N THR A 399 2.36 18.36 1.27
CA THR A 399 1.50 19.37 0.62
C THR A 399 0.69 18.82 -0.56
N ILE A 400 0.86 17.54 -0.87
CA ILE A 400 0.25 16.88 -2.03
C ILE A 400 -0.83 15.89 -1.55
N PRO A 401 -2.12 16.25 -1.62
CA PRO A 401 -3.20 15.38 -1.12
C PRO A 401 -3.25 13.99 -1.78
N GLU A 402 -2.79 13.87 -3.01
CA GLU A 402 -2.77 12.63 -3.78
C GLU A 402 -1.78 11.59 -3.24
N GLU A 403 -0.80 12.01 -2.43
CA GLU A 403 0.27 11.13 -1.92
C GLU A 403 -0.02 10.52 -0.55
N GLY A 404 -1.09 10.96 0.15
CA GLY A 404 -1.47 10.29 1.40
C GLY A 404 -2.29 11.11 2.39
N SER A 405 -2.66 10.46 3.48
CA SER A 405 -3.54 10.99 4.54
C SER A 405 -2.80 11.56 5.76
N CYS A 406 -1.47 11.54 5.79
CA CYS A 406 -0.69 12.00 6.97
C CYS A 406 -1.06 13.41 7.40
N THR A 407 -1.16 14.35 6.46
CA THR A 407 -1.56 15.74 6.74
C THR A 407 -2.97 15.83 7.30
N MET A 408 -3.91 15.04 6.82
CA MET A 408 -5.27 14.98 7.35
C MET A 408 -5.27 14.61 8.84
N TYR A 409 -4.60 13.53 9.20
CA TYR A 409 -4.50 13.09 10.60
C TYR A 409 -3.73 14.09 11.47
N ALA A 410 -2.65 14.69 10.95
CA ALA A 410 -1.92 15.73 11.66
C ALA A 410 -2.80 16.96 11.96
N LEU A 411 -3.61 17.40 11.00
CA LEU A 411 -4.58 18.49 11.19
C LEU A 411 -5.62 18.15 12.25
N MET A 412 -6.09 16.91 12.31
CA MET A 412 -7.01 16.44 13.35
C MET A 412 -6.37 16.50 14.74
N HIS A 413 -5.14 16.01 14.89
CA HIS A 413 -4.41 16.08 16.15
C HIS A 413 -4.15 17.52 16.60
N LEU A 414 -4.04 18.45 15.65
CA LEU A 414 -3.94 19.90 15.92
C LEU A 414 -5.29 20.58 16.24
N GLY A 415 -6.42 19.83 16.13
CA GLY A 415 -7.76 20.36 16.30
C GLY A 415 -8.25 21.23 15.14
N ARG A 416 -7.60 21.14 13.97
CA ARG A 416 -7.88 21.90 12.73
C ARG A 416 -8.82 21.09 11.81
N ASN A 417 -9.98 20.67 12.37
CA ASN A 417 -10.87 19.73 11.68
C ASN A 417 -11.43 20.26 10.35
N ASP A 418 -11.68 21.57 10.23
CA ASP A 418 -12.17 22.15 8.96
C ASP A 418 -11.12 22.01 7.84
N GLU A 419 -9.84 22.18 8.17
CA GLU A 419 -8.75 22.00 7.21
C GLU A 419 -8.51 20.52 6.87
N ALA A 420 -8.70 19.61 7.83
CA ALA A 420 -8.66 18.17 7.58
C ALA A 420 -9.77 17.75 6.60
N ILE A 421 -10.97 18.32 6.74
CA ILE A 421 -12.08 18.09 5.80
C ILE A 421 -11.75 18.65 4.42
N GLU A 422 -11.15 19.84 4.33
CA GLU A 422 -10.73 20.42 3.03
C GLU A 422 -9.67 19.55 2.36
N TRP A 423 -8.70 19.04 3.12
CA TRP A 423 -7.70 18.09 2.61
C TRP A 423 -8.34 16.82 2.06
N MET A 424 -9.23 16.20 2.84
CA MET A 424 -9.97 15.02 2.41
C MET A 424 -10.80 15.27 1.14
N ASN A 425 -11.42 16.43 1.00
CA ASN A 425 -12.16 16.77 -0.21
C ASN A 425 -11.25 16.80 -1.45
N LYS A 426 -10.03 17.32 -1.33
CA LYS A 426 -9.04 17.30 -2.42
C LYS A 426 -8.62 15.86 -2.77
N MET A 427 -8.38 15.00 -1.76
CA MET A 427 -8.12 13.58 -1.99
C MET A 427 -9.29 12.89 -2.71
N LEU A 428 -10.53 13.20 -2.33
CA LEU A 428 -11.73 12.65 -2.95
C LEU A 428 -11.96 13.14 -4.40
N GLU A 429 -11.48 14.34 -4.74
CA GLU A 429 -11.54 14.90 -6.10
C GLU A 429 -10.47 14.29 -7.02
N SER A 430 -9.29 13.96 -6.48
CA SER A 430 -8.16 13.43 -7.24
C SER A 430 -8.20 11.92 -7.44
N SER A 431 -8.89 11.17 -6.58
CA SER A 431 -8.88 9.71 -6.61
C SER A 431 -10.28 9.10 -6.49
N GLU A 432 -10.55 8.07 -7.29
CA GLU A 432 -11.75 7.22 -7.23
C GLU A 432 -11.51 5.92 -6.46
N GLU A 433 -10.34 5.73 -5.86
CA GLU A 433 -9.96 4.51 -5.13
C GLU A 433 -10.82 4.29 -3.88
N GLU A 434 -11.11 3.04 -3.58
CA GLU A 434 -11.88 2.63 -2.41
C GLU A 434 -11.18 2.99 -1.08
N GLY A 435 -9.84 2.98 -1.07
CA GLY A 435 -9.03 3.34 0.09
C GLY A 435 -9.27 4.79 0.53
N VAL A 436 -9.31 5.75 -0.41
CA VAL A 436 -9.57 7.16 -0.11
C VAL A 436 -10.97 7.36 0.47
N ARG A 437 -11.97 6.57 0.02
CA ARG A 437 -13.32 6.61 0.60
C ARG A 437 -13.34 6.04 2.02
N TYR A 438 -12.53 5.01 2.27
CA TYR A 438 -12.38 4.47 3.62
C TYR A 438 -11.71 5.48 4.57
N GLU A 439 -10.65 6.16 4.14
CA GLU A 439 -10.02 7.26 4.90
C GLU A 439 -11.02 8.40 5.21
N ALA A 440 -11.91 8.71 4.27
CA ALA A 440 -12.99 9.67 4.53
C ALA A 440 -13.97 9.15 5.60
N ALA A 441 -14.28 7.86 5.60
CA ALA A 441 -15.11 7.27 6.65
C ALA A 441 -14.42 7.36 8.02
N CYS A 442 -13.12 7.11 8.12
CA CYS A 442 -12.31 7.26 9.32
C CYS A 442 -12.32 8.71 9.82
N LEU A 443 -12.02 9.68 8.95
CA LEU A 443 -12.06 11.11 9.29
C LEU A 443 -13.41 11.49 9.90
N TYR A 444 -14.51 11.20 9.20
CA TYR A 444 -15.84 11.60 9.66
C TYR A 444 -16.28 10.85 10.93
N SER A 445 -15.83 9.61 11.14
CA SER A 445 -16.00 8.90 12.41
C SER A 445 -15.30 9.63 13.55
N LEU A 446 -14.01 9.96 13.37
CA LEU A 446 -13.18 10.61 14.39
C LEU A 446 -13.68 12.00 14.78
N ILE A 447 -14.23 12.78 13.85
CA ILE A 447 -14.86 14.09 14.14
C ILE A 447 -16.31 13.97 14.65
N GLY A 448 -16.89 12.75 14.67
CA GLY A 448 -18.22 12.46 15.20
C GLY A 448 -19.38 12.65 14.22
N ASP A 449 -19.12 12.86 12.91
CA ASP A 449 -20.14 12.88 11.86
C ASP A 449 -20.43 11.46 11.38
N THR A 450 -21.21 10.72 12.18
CA THR A 450 -21.51 9.31 11.91
C THR A 450 -22.30 9.08 10.62
N GLU A 451 -23.08 10.06 10.17
CA GLU A 451 -23.86 9.96 8.92
C GLU A 451 -22.92 9.96 7.71
N LYS A 452 -21.99 10.90 7.63
CA LYS A 452 -21.00 10.93 6.55
C LYS A 452 -20.02 9.77 6.63
N SER A 453 -19.62 9.38 7.83
CA SER A 453 -18.77 8.21 8.03
C SER A 453 -19.39 6.95 7.41
N LEU A 454 -20.64 6.64 7.72
CA LEU A 454 -21.37 5.51 7.14
C LEU A 454 -21.58 5.65 5.61
N TYR A 455 -21.81 6.87 5.13
CA TYR A 455 -21.92 7.14 3.70
C TYR A 455 -20.63 6.78 2.95
N TYR A 456 -19.49 7.29 3.42
CA TYR A 456 -18.20 7.02 2.77
C TYR A 456 -17.74 5.57 2.96
N LEU A 457 -18.07 4.94 4.07
CA LEU A 457 -17.84 3.50 4.24
C LEU A 457 -18.61 2.69 3.19
N GLU A 458 -19.91 3.01 2.97
CA GLU A 458 -20.68 2.34 1.91
C GLU A 458 -20.10 2.60 0.52
N GLU A 459 -19.61 3.81 0.26
CA GLU A 459 -18.95 4.14 -1.01
C GLU A 459 -17.62 3.35 -1.20
N ALA A 460 -16.82 3.15 -0.16
CA ALA A 460 -15.64 2.30 -0.19
C ALA A 460 -16.01 0.84 -0.52
N LEU A 461 -17.03 0.32 0.15
CA LEU A 461 -17.53 -1.04 -0.07
C LEU A 461 -18.08 -1.26 -1.49
N LYS A 462 -18.82 -0.28 -2.04
CA LYS A 462 -19.31 -0.31 -3.42
C LYS A 462 -18.19 -0.37 -4.46
N ARG A 463 -17.04 0.25 -4.15
CA ARG A 463 -15.85 0.27 -5.02
C ARG A 463 -14.95 -0.96 -4.84
N GLY A 464 -15.31 -1.85 -3.94
CA GLY A 464 -14.65 -3.16 -3.79
C GLY A 464 -13.69 -3.27 -2.62
N ASN A 465 -13.74 -2.37 -1.64
CA ASN A 465 -13.00 -2.60 -0.40
C ASN A 465 -13.50 -3.89 0.27
N LYS A 466 -12.59 -4.84 0.47
CA LYS A 466 -12.89 -6.19 1.01
C LYS A 466 -12.21 -6.46 2.36
N SER A 467 -11.72 -5.43 3.02
CA SER A 467 -10.92 -5.55 4.25
C SER A 467 -11.81 -5.70 5.49
N TYR A 468 -12.67 -6.75 5.52
CA TYR A 468 -13.61 -6.97 6.63
C TYR A 468 -12.93 -6.94 8.00
N HIS A 469 -11.86 -7.72 8.18
CA HIS A 469 -11.16 -7.80 9.47
C HIS A 469 -10.60 -6.42 9.90
N HIS A 470 -10.04 -5.66 8.96
CA HIS A 470 -9.55 -4.31 9.23
C HIS A 470 -10.70 -3.40 9.72
N MET A 471 -11.84 -3.38 9.03
CA MET A 471 -13.01 -2.59 9.44
C MET A 471 -13.56 -2.99 10.80
N MET A 472 -13.41 -4.27 11.20
CA MET A 472 -13.87 -4.76 12.49
C MET A 472 -12.91 -4.40 13.64
N THR A 473 -11.65 -4.04 13.34
CA THR A 473 -10.59 -3.81 14.33
C THR A 473 -10.00 -2.39 14.32
N ASP A 474 -10.32 -1.59 13.31
CA ASP A 474 -9.79 -0.23 13.14
C ASP A 474 -10.42 0.75 14.14
N ASP A 475 -9.61 1.28 15.05
CA ASP A 475 -10.05 2.21 16.09
C ASP A 475 -10.64 3.52 15.54
N ASP A 476 -10.25 3.92 14.32
CA ASP A 476 -10.72 5.16 13.69
C ASP A 476 -12.22 5.16 13.39
N ILE A 477 -12.82 3.97 13.21
CA ILE A 477 -14.27 3.84 12.97
C ILE A 477 -15.06 3.31 14.17
N ASP A 478 -14.47 3.31 15.38
CA ASP A 478 -15.14 2.87 16.61
C ASP A 478 -16.48 3.58 16.87
N ASN A 479 -16.58 4.85 16.51
CA ASN A 479 -17.79 5.64 16.72
C ASN A 479 -19.00 5.16 15.89
N ILE A 480 -18.78 4.39 14.83
CA ILE A 480 -19.86 3.84 13.99
C ILE A 480 -20.02 2.33 14.13
N ARG A 481 -19.01 1.59 14.60
CA ARG A 481 -18.99 0.12 14.60
C ARG A 481 -20.19 -0.52 15.32
N ASN A 482 -20.66 0.09 16.40
CA ASN A 482 -21.80 -0.43 17.16
C ASN A 482 -23.17 -0.03 16.61
N LEU A 483 -23.23 0.80 15.57
CA LEU A 483 -24.50 1.26 14.99
C LEU A 483 -25.14 0.16 14.14
N ASP A 484 -26.47 0.07 14.19
CA ASP A 484 -27.23 -0.88 13.38
C ASP A 484 -26.99 -0.68 11.86
N ALA A 485 -26.75 0.55 11.43
CA ALA A 485 -26.42 0.86 10.04
C ALA A 485 -25.06 0.26 9.62
N PHE A 486 -24.05 0.30 10.48
CA PHE A 486 -22.75 -0.36 10.20
C PHE A 486 -22.93 -1.88 10.09
N LYS A 487 -23.65 -2.49 11.05
CA LYS A 487 -23.93 -3.94 11.03
C LYS A 487 -24.65 -4.37 9.74
N ALA A 488 -25.63 -3.58 9.32
CA ALA A 488 -26.35 -3.82 8.07
C ALA A 488 -25.43 -3.71 6.82
N LEU A 489 -24.43 -2.81 6.83
CA LEU A 489 -23.42 -2.76 5.77
C LEU A 489 -22.55 -4.02 5.77
N MET A 490 -22.08 -4.48 6.94
CA MET A 490 -21.29 -5.70 7.05
C MET A 490 -22.08 -6.93 6.57
N GLU A 491 -23.34 -7.08 7.00
CA GLU A 491 -24.21 -8.16 6.52
C GLU A 491 -24.44 -8.12 5.00
N LYS A 492 -24.56 -6.91 4.43
CA LYS A 492 -24.80 -6.73 2.99
C LYS A 492 -23.60 -7.08 2.13
N TYR A 493 -22.40 -6.68 2.54
CA TYR A 493 -21.19 -6.79 1.72
C TYR A 493 -20.30 -7.99 2.10
N PHE A 494 -20.41 -8.51 3.32
CA PHE A 494 -19.64 -9.61 3.89
C PHE A 494 -20.51 -10.68 4.55
N PRO A 495 -21.53 -11.22 3.86
CA PRO A 495 -22.49 -12.15 4.49
C PRO A 495 -21.82 -13.45 4.97
N GLN A 496 -20.73 -13.90 4.32
CA GLN A 496 -20.03 -15.13 4.70
C GLN A 496 -19.19 -14.94 5.97
N GLU A 497 -18.49 -13.81 6.11
CA GLU A 497 -17.68 -13.45 7.25
C GLU A 497 -18.57 -13.25 8.50
N VAL A 498 -19.68 -12.55 8.35
CA VAL A 498 -20.67 -12.34 9.43
C VAL A 498 -21.31 -13.67 9.84
N GLU A 499 -21.64 -14.55 8.89
CA GLU A 499 -22.17 -15.88 9.19
C GLU A 499 -21.12 -16.76 9.88
N GLN A 500 -19.84 -16.69 9.49
CA GLN A 500 -18.74 -17.39 10.15
C GLN A 500 -18.52 -16.88 11.58
N GLU A 501 -18.50 -15.58 11.82
CA GLU A 501 -18.40 -15.04 13.17
C GLU A 501 -19.58 -15.45 14.05
N SER A 502 -20.79 -15.33 13.52
CA SER A 502 -22.02 -15.77 14.22
C SER A 502 -22.02 -17.28 14.49
N SER A 503 -21.48 -18.08 13.55
CA SER A 503 -21.35 -19.53 13.70
C SER A 503 -20.25 -19.89 14.70
N ASN A 504 -19.14 -19.17 14.72
CA ASN A 504 -18.07 -19.35 15.68
C ASN A 504 -18.50 -18.94 17.08
N GLU A 505 -19.29 -17.85 17.23
CA GLU A 505 -19.92 -17.49 18.48
C GLU A 505 -20.96 -18.53 18.94
N ALA A 506 -21.71 -19.10 18.01
CA ALA A 506 -22.72 -20.13 18.29
C ALA A 506 -22.13 -21.52 18.60
N LEU A 507 -20.90 -21.82 18.09
CA LEU A 507 -20.18 -23.08 18.38
C LEU A 507 -19.43 -23.03 19.71
N VAL A 508 -19.27 -21.86 20.32
CA VAL A 508 -18.76 -21.74 21.69
C VAL A 508 -19.93 -21.95 22.63
N GLU A 509 -20.13 -23.20 23.09
CA GLU A 509 -21.07 -23.47 24.17
C GLU A 509 -20.60 -22.72 25.43
N TYR A 510 -21.39 -21.75 25.84
CA TYR A 510 -21.23 -21.06 27.13
C TYR A 510 -22.20 -21.69 28.13
N ALA A 511 -21.68 -22.19 29.25
CA ALA A 511 -22.52 -22.48 30.39
C ALA A 511 -22.79 -21.18 31.14
N GLU A 512 -24.04 -20.92 31.47
CA GLU A 512 -24.37 -19.87 32.43
C GLU A 512 -23.85 -20.29 33.80
N LYS A 513 -22.92 -19.48 34.33
CA LYS A 513 -22.39 -19.64 35.67
C LYS A 513 -22.94 -18.53 36.54
N VAL A 514 -23.66 -18.90 37.57
CA VAL A 514 -24.12 -17.93 38.59
C VAL A 514 -23.11 -17.89 39.72
N VAL A 515 -22.52 -16.72 39.93
CA VAL A 515 -21.59 -16.48 41.02
C VAL A 515 -22.29 -15.61 42.07
N GLU A 516 -22.30 -16.05 43.31
CA GLU A 516 -22.84 -15.29 44.45
C GLU A 516 -21.70 -14.54 45.16
N VAL A 517 -21.74 -13.22 45.11
CA VAL A 517 -20.76 -12.34 45.77
C VAL A 517 -21.38 -11.74 47.00
N PRO A 518 -20.91 -12.06 48.21
CA PRO A 518 -21.45 -11.49 49.44
C PRO A 518 -21.13 -9.99 49.53
N PHE A 519 -22.09 -9.21 49.99
CA PHE A 519 -21.92 -7.79 50.27
C PHE A 519 -22.29 -7.42 51.69
N THR A 520 -21.80 -6.29 52.14
CA THR A 520 -22.21 -5.66 53.41
C THR A 520 -22.92 -4.33 53.14
N ARG A 521 -23.82 -3.92 54.02
CA ARG A 521 -24.47 -2.60 53.95
C ARG A 521 -23.99 -1.70 55.07
N HIS A 522 -23.46 -0.55 54.68
CA HIS A 522 -23.08 0.48 55.65
C HIS A 522 -23.60 1.84 55.16
N GLY A 523 -24.32 2.57 56.03
CA GLY A 523 -24.82 3.90 55.67
C GLY A 523 -25.73 3.93 54.42
N GLY A 524 -26.43 2.83 54.09
CA GLY A 524 -27.32 2.75 52.92
C GLY A 524 -26.64 2.32 51.62
N VAL A 525 -25.32 2.17 51.57
CA VAL A 525 -24.57 1.74 50.37
C VAL A 525 -24.18 0.26 50.44
N THR A 526 -24.12 -0.39 49.28
CA THR A 526 -23.68 -1.79 49.12
C THR A 526 -22.17 -1.83 48.95
N GLN A 527 -21.45 -2.54 49.80
CA GLN A 527 -20.00 -2.70 49.74
C GLN A 527 -19.62 -4.14 49.42
N VAL A 528 -18.74 -4.31 48.46
CA VAL A 528 -18.19 -5.60 48.03
C VAL A 528 -16.70 -5.66 48.30
N LYS A 529 -16.22 -6.85 48.66
CA LYS A 529 -14.78 -7.09 48.83
C LYS A 529 -14.17 -7.50 47.47
N CYS A 530 -13.21 -6.74 47.02
CA CYS A 530 -12.47 -7.01 45.78
C CYS A 530 -10.97 -7.12 46.09
N SER A 531 -10.22 -7.71 45.15
CA SER A 531 -8.76 -7.63 45.15
C SER A 531 -8.31 -6.90 43.89
N VAL A 532 -7.49 -5.88 44.04
CA VAL A 532 -6.92 -5.08 42.95
C VAL A 532 -5.43 -5.36 42.88
N ASN A 533 -4.97 -5.99 41.80
CA ASN A 533 -3.59 -6.47 41.66
C ASN A 533 -3.08 -7.25 42.88
N GLY A 534 -3.97 -8.00 43.53
CA GLY A 534 -3.65 -8.77 44.75
C GLY A 534 -3.90 -8.03 46.10
N LEU A 535 -4.14 -6.71 46.08
CA LEU A 535 -4.45 -5.94 47.29
C LEU A 535 -5.96 -6.03 47.61
N PRO A 536 -6.36 -6.59 48.76
CA PRO A 536 -7.78 -6.65 49.15
C PRO A 536 -8.30 -5.27 49.58
N LEU A 537 -9.36 -4.84 48.90
CA LEU A 537 -10.04 -3.55 49.13
C LEU A 537 -11.55 -3.75 49.23
N HIS A 538 -12.27 -2.74 49.75
CA HIS A 538 -13.72 -2.72 49.81
C HIS A 538 -14.24 -1.61 48.90
N PHE A 539 -15.03 -1.96 47.91
CA PHE A 539 -15.62 -1.04 46.97
C PHE A 539 -17.12 -0.87 47.19
N ILE A 540 -17.61 0.33 47.00
CA ILE A 540 -19.05 0.57 46.89
C ILE A 540 -19.47 0.13 45.48
N PHE A 541 -20.47 -0.70 45.40
CA PHE A 541 -21.13 -1.08 44.17
C PHE A 541 -22.00 0.09 43.70
N ASP A 542 -21.56 0.78 42.64
CA ASP A 542 -22.17 2.00 42.15
C ASP A 542 -22.43 1.96 40.64
N THR A 543 -23.69 1.81 40.26
CA THR A 543 -24.12 1.80 38.85
C THR A 543 -24.11 3.19 38.20
N GLY A 544 -23.93 4.26 38.98
CA GLY A 544 -23.81 5.63 38.47
C GLY A 544 -22.38 6.08 38.16
N ALA A 545 -21.37 5.35 38.66
CA ALA A 545 -19.97 5.65 38.36
C ALA A 545 -19.56 5.09 37.01
N ALA A 546 -18.90 5.89 36.17
CA ALA A 546 -18.42 5.45 34.86
C ALA A 546 -17.26 4.45 34.98
N ASP A 547 -16.28 4.74 35.84
CA ASP A 547 -15.06 3.95 36.03
C ASP A 547 -14.96 3.35 37.43
N VAL A 548 -14.00 2.45 37.63
CA VAL A 548 -13.52 2.13 38.98
C VAL A 548 -12.86 3.38 39.53
N THR A 549 -13.29 3.81 40.73
CA THR A 549 -12.71 4.98 41.40
C THR A 549 -11.84 4.56 42.58
N ILE A 550 -10.60 5.05 42.59
CA ILE A 550 -9.63 4.83 43.67
C ILE A 550 -9.27 6.18 44.27
N SER A 551 -9.22 6.27 45.59
CA SER A 551 -8.79 7.51 46.24
C SER A 551 -7.27 7.72 46.06
N ARG A 552 -6.84 8.96 46.21
CA ARG A 552 -5.42 9.31 46.18
C ARG A 552 -4.59 8.57 47.24
N VAL A 553 -5.19 8.29 48.38
CA VAL A 553 -4.52 7.60 49.51
C VAL A 553 -4.24 6.15 49.13
N GLU A 554 -5.26 5.44 48.63
CA GLU A 554 -5.10 4.04 48.20
C GLU A 554 -4.17 3.95 47.00
N ALA A 555 -4.31 4.82 46.01
CA ALA A 555 -3.41 4.83 44.83
C ALA A 555 -1.95 5.06 45.27
N THR A 556 -1.69 6.04 46.17
CA THR A 556 -0.33 6.28 46.67
C THR A 556 0.21 5.06 47.44
N PHE A 557 -0.63 4.39 48.24
CA PHE A 557 -0.24 3.16 48.91
C PHE A 557 0.07 2.05 47.93
N MET A 558 -0.72 1.90 46.87
CA MET A 558 -0.54 0.87 45.85
C MET A 558 0.77 1.09 45.06
N PHE A 559 1.07 2.32 44.68
CA PHE A 559 2.36 2.65 44.03
C PHE A 559 3.55 2.41 44.96
N LYS A 560 3.46 2.78 46.22
CA LYS A 560 4.55 2.61 47.19
C LYS A 560 4.86 1.15 47.50
N ASN A 561 3.85 0.26 47.39
CA ASN A 561 3.96 -1.16 47.73
C ASN A 561 3.91 -2.05 46.45
N GLU A 562 4.21 -1.50 45.27
CA GLU A 562 4.36 -2.20 43.99
C GLU A 562 3.10 -2.94 43.49
N TYR A 563 1.89 -2.60 44.03
CA TYR A 563 0.63 -3.06 43.45
C TYR A 563 0.25 -2.31 42.16
N LEU A 564 0.82 -1.12 41.95
CA LEU A 564 0.76 -0.31 40.75
C LEU A 564 2.17 0.18 40.40
N SER A 565 2.45 0.34 39.13
CA SER A 565 3.69 0.87 38.57
C SER A 565 3.42 2.10 37.70
N SER A 566 4.45 2.83 37.31
CA SER A 566 4.31 3.96 36.40
C SER A 566 3.75 3.54 35.02
N SER A 567 3.99 2.29 34.59
CA SER A 567 3.42 1.73 33.37
C SER A 567 1.90 1.50 33.43
N ASP A 568 1.31 1.50 34.62
CA ASP A 568 -0.13 1.36 34.79
C ASP A 568 -0.86 2.70 34.68
N VAL A 569 -0.13 3.82 34.51
CA VAL A 569 -0.71 5.16 34.32
C VAL A 569 -0.96 5.40 32.84
N ILE A 570 -2.22 5.47 32.42
CA ILE A 570 -2.61 5.69 31.01
C ILE A 570 -2.91 7.16 30.69
N GLY A 571 -3.02 8.02 31.66
CA GLY A 571 -3.23 9.45 31.38
C GLY A 571 -3.94 10.22 32.46
N LYS A 572 -4.57 11.35 32.08
CA LYS A 572 -5.44 12.17 32.94
C LYS A 572 -6.79 12.36 32.26
N ALA A 573 -7.86 12.36 33.05
CA ALA A 573 -9.19 12.65 32.54
C ALA A 573 -9.90 13.66 33.42
N ARG A 574 -10.89 14.36 32.87
CA ARG A 574 -11.79 15.24 33.62
C ARG A 574 -12.99 14.43 34.10
N TYR A 575 -13.31 14.56 35.34
CA TYR A 575 -14.46 13.94 35.98
C TYR A 575 -15.39 15.00 36.51
N MET A 576 -16.67 14.80 36.37
CA MET A 576 -17.72 15.62 37.00
C MET A 576 -18.30 14.79 38.14
N ASP A 577 -18.31 15.35 39.34
CA ASP A 577 -18.92 14.71 40.49
C ASP A 577 -20.45 14.88 40.46
N ALA A 578 -21.12 14.24 41.42
CA ALA A 578 -22.59 14.31 41.54
C ALA A 578 -23.13 15.73 41.82
N ASN A 579 -22.28 16.68 42.20
CA ASN A 579 -22.62 18.08 42.42
C ASN A 579 -22.37 18.96 41.17
N GLY A 580 -21.79 18.40 40.13
CA GLY A 580 -21.43 19.12 38.90
C GLY A 580 -20.04 19.75 38.91
N ASP A 581 -19.23 19.52 39.93
CA ASP A 581 -17.87 20.04 40.03
C ASP A 581 -16.93 19.20 39.17
N ILE A 582 -16.11 19.88 38.35
CA ILE A 582 -15.15 19.24 37.43
C ILE A 582 -13.78 19.18 38.09
N SER A 583 -13.25 17.97 38.25
CA SER A 583 -11.87 17.70 38.67
C SER A 583 -11.07 16.94 37.61
N VAL A 584 -9.75 17.05 37.68
CA VAL A 584 -8.83 16.27 36.83
C VAL A 584 -8.23 15.17 37.67
N GLY A 585 -8.41 13.91 37.26
CA GLY A 585 -7.83 12.75 37.93
C GLY A 585 -6.87 11.99 37.02
N THR A 586 -6.02 11.17 37.63
CA THR A 586 -5.13 10.24 36.93
C THR A 586 -5.92 9.00 36.53
N VAL A 587 -5.76 8.55 35.27
CA VAL A 587 -6.36 7.32 34.76
C VAL A 587 -5.32 6.20 34.82
N LEU A 588 -5.75 5.06 35.34
CA LEU A 588 -4.93 3.85 35.50
C LEU A 588 -5.52 2.69 34.69
N ASN A 589 -4.66 1.81 34.23
CA ASN A 589 -5.01 0.46 33.81
C ASN A 589 -4.70 -0.51 34.95
N ILE A 590 -5.72 -1.05 35.59
CA ILE A 590 -5.55 -2.06 36.62
C ILE A 590 -5.42 -3.41 35.94
N LYS A 591 -4.27 -4.08 36.10
CA LYS A 591 -3.99 -5.36 35.46
C LYS A 591 -5.01 -6.43 35.81
N ARG A 592 -5.45 -6.48 37.07
CA ARG A 592 -6.38 -7.51 37.56
C ARG A 592 -7.26 -7.03 38.67
N ILE A 593 -8.57 -7.22 38.52
CA ILE A 593 -9.54 -7.11 39.61
C ILE A 593 -10.20 -8.47 39.81
N THR A 594 -10.22 -8.96 41.06
CA THR A 594 -10.93 -10.19 41.39
C THR A 594 -11.99 -9.91 42.46
N PHE A 595 -13.19 -10.43 42.30
CA PHE A 595 -14.21 -10.42 43.32
C PHE A 595 -15.18 -11.58 43.14
N GLY A 596 -15.57 -12.22 44.25
CA GLY A 596 -16.47 -13.38 44.22
C GLY A 596 -16.00 -14.56 43.40
N GLY A 597 -14.69 -14.69 43.10
CA GLY A 597 -14.14 -15.73 42.22
C GLY A 597 -14.18 -15.37 40.73
N LEU A 598 -14.68 -14.17 40.39
CA LEU A 598 -14.57 -13.60 39.02
C LEU A 598 -13.28 -12.82 38.92
N GLU A 599 -12.65 -12.89 37.75
CA GLU A 599 -11.41 -12.18 37.47
C GLU A 599 -11.60 -11.34 36.19
N LEU A 600 -11.22 -10.07 36.26
CA LEU A 600 -11.23 -9.11 35.17
C LEU A 600 -9.84 -8.55 35.01
N GLU A 601 -9.34 -8.59 33.78
CA GLU A 601 -8.02 -8.02 33.40
C GLU A 601 -8.21 -6.67 32.69
N ASN A 602 -7.17 -5.83 32.75
CA ASN A 602 -7.09 -4.56 32.04
C ASN A 602 -8.32 -3.66 32.30
N VAL A 603 -8.55 -3.35 33.56
CA VAL A 603 -9.69 -2.55 33.99
C VAL A 603 -9.29 -1.09 34.12
N ARG A 604 -9.98 -0.23 33.38
CA ARG A 604 -9.83 1.23 33.53
C ARG A 604 -10.28 1.71 34.90
N ALA A 605 -9.44 2.50 35.56
CA ALA A 605 -9.74 3.11 36.84
C ALA A 605 -9.30 4.57 36.88
N SER A 606 -9.96 5.35 37.73
CA SER A 606 -9.69 6.77 37.91
C SER A 606 -9.24 7.06 39.32
N VAL A 607 -8.12 7.75 39.50
CA VAL A 607 -7.66 8.25 40.81
C VAL A 607 -8.21 9.65 40.99
N VAL A 608 -9.05 9.80 42.00
CA VAL A 608 -9.58 11.12 42.38
C VAL A 608 -8.69 11.79 43.42
N GLU A 609 -8.54 13.10 43.34
CA GLU A 609 -7.61 13.86 44.20
C GLU A 609 -8.09 13.99 45.67
N SER A 610 -9.33 13.63 45.93
CA SER A 610 -9.86 13.64 47.31
C SER A 610 -9.27 12.48 48.12
N ASN A 611 -8.73 12.81 49.28
CA ASN A 611 -8.18 11.81 50.21
C ASN A 611 -9.25 10.91 50.87
N ASN A 612 -10.51 11.32 50.83
CA ASN A 612 -11.64 10.61 51.46
C ASN A 612 -12.68 10.16 50.43
N ALA A 613 -12.29 10.12 49.13
CA ALA A 613 -13.20 9.61 48.12
C ALA A 613 -13.52 8.13 48.37
N PRO A 614 -14.77 7.70 48.24
CA PRO A 614 -15.10 6.29 48.34
C PRO A 614 -14.49 5.53 47.16
N LEU A 615 -14.11 4.28 47.40
CA LEU A 615 -13.75 3.36 46.33
C LEU A 615 -15.04 2.90 45.64
N LEU A 616 -15.19 3.18 44.32
CA LEU A 616 -16.40 2.85 43.59
C LEU A 616 -16.09 1.77 42.55
N LEU A 617 -16.95 0.77 42.45
CA LEU A 617 -16.95 -0.24 41.39
C LEU A 617 -17.98 0.18 40.34
N GLY A 618 -17.52 0.84 39.25
CA GLY A 618 -18.37 1.48 38.26
C GLY A 618 -18.60 0.66 36.98
N GLN A 619 -19.19 1.30 36.00
CA GLN A 619 -19.63 0.68 34.75
C GLN A 619 -18.50 -0.01 33.96
N SER A 620 -17.26 0.48 34.05
CA SER A 620 -16.09 -0.17 33.40
C SER A 620 -15.86 -1.63 33.86
N VAL A 621 -16.35 -1.99 35.03
CA VAL A 621 -16.38 -3.37 35.55
C VAL A 621 -17.75 -4.01 35.36
N LEU A 622 -18.83 -3.29 35.73
CA LEU A 622 -20.16 -3.87 35.79
C LEU A 622 -20.65 -4.37 34.43
N ASN A 623 -20.35 -3.64 33.35
CA ASN A 623 -20.72 -4.01 31.99
C ASN A 623 -20.00 -5.29 31.47
N ARG A 624 -18.90 -5.68 32.12
CA ARG A 624 -18.12 -6.88 31.76
C ARG A 624 -18.54 -8.14 32.54
N LEU A 625 -19.43 -8.00 33.53
CA LEU A 625 -19.81 -9.09 34.43
C LEU A 625 -21.05 -9.86 33.99
N GLY A 626 -21.80 -9.35 33.01
CA GLY A 626 -23.07 -9.94 32.59
C GLY A 626 -24.27 -9.45 33.44
N LYS A 627 -25.30 -10.29 33.63
CA LYS A 627 -26.52 -9.91 34.36
C LYS A 627 -26.27 -9.92 35.87
N ILE A 628 -26.57 -8.81 36.53
CA ILE A 628 -26.39 -8.65 38.00
C ILE A 628 -27.77 -8.48 38.66
N GLU A 629 -28.04 -9.33 39.64
CA GLU A 629 -29.22 -9.25 40.49
C GLU A 629 -28.79 -9.07 41.94
N ILE A 630 -29.44 -8.14 42.68
CA ILE A 630 -29.12 -7.88 44.06
C ILE A 630 -30.16 -8.56 44.96
N ASP A 631 -29.73 -9.57 45.71
CA ASP A 631 -30.54 -10.24 46.70
C ASP A 631 -30.28 -9.61 48.08
N TYR A 632 -31.12 -8.67 48.46
CA TYR A 632 -30.99 -7.93 49.72
C TYR A 632 -31.27 -8.79 50.92
N ASP A 633 -32.11 -9.81 50.79
CA ASP A 633 -32.47 -10.68 51.90
C ASP A 633 -31.32 -11.59 52.32
N ARG A 634 -30.58 -12.08 51.32
CA ARG A 634 -29.39 -12.93 51.53
C ARG A 634 -28.08 -12.13 51.56
N SER A 635 -28.13 -10.84 51.28
CA SER A 635 -26.96 -9.95 51.17
C SER A 635 -25.91 -10.48 50.17
N VAL A 636 -26.37 -10.89 48.98
CA VAL A 636 -25.52 -11.36 47.89
C VAL A 636 -25.85 -10.68 46.58
N LEU A 637 -24.82 -10.42 45.77
CA LEU A 637 -24.97 -10.13 44.35
C LEU A 637 -24.95 -11.46 43.60
N LYS A 638 -25.98 -11.72 42.81
CA LYS A 638 -26.00 -12.84 41.89
C LYS A 638 -25.57 -12.35 40.53
N ILE A 639 -24.42 -12.83 40.06
CA ILE A 639 -23.84 -12.46 38.77
C ILE A 639 -23.92 -13.66 37.85
N THR A 640 -24.74 -13.53 36.80
CA THR A 640 -24.85 -14.55 35.75
C THR A 640 -23.85 -14.17 34.68
N THR A 641 -22.76 -14.91 34.59
CA THR A 641 -21.72 -14.76 33.58
C THR A 641 -21.72 -15.96 32.65
N LYS A 642 -21.18 -15.79 31.45
CA LYS A 642 -20.98 -16.89 30.48
C LYS A 642 -19.55 -17.42 30.64
N GLU A 643 -19.40 -18.69 30.95
CA GLU A 643 -18.09 -19.36 30.98
C GLU A 643 -17.98 -20.30 29.79
N ARG A 644 -16.88 -20.19 29.04
CA ARG A 644 -16.63 -21.05 27.88
C ARG A 644 -16.51 -22.50 28.36
N ILE A 645 -17.33 -23.40 27.83
CA ILE A 645 -17.16 -24.84 28.03
C ILE A 645 -15.93 -25.27 27.23
N GLN A 646 -14.93 -25.85 27.92
CA GLN A 646 -13.73 -26.38 27.28
C GLN A 646 -14.01 -27.64 26.48
#